data_418858ebb87c8f23346b0f31075a1229
#
_entry.id   418858ebb87c8f23346b0f31075a1229
#
_cell.length_a   1.000
_cell.length_b   1.000
_cell.length_c   1.000
_cell.angle_alpha   90.00
_cell.angle_beta   90.00
_cell.angle_gamma   90.00
#
_symmetry.space_group_name_H-M   'P 1'
#
loop_
_entity.id
_entity.type
_entity.pdbx_description
1 polymer ?
#
loop_
_entity_poly.entity_id
_entity_poly.type
_entity_poly.pdbx_seq_one_letter_code
_entity_poly.pdbx_strand_id
1 'polypeptide(L)'
;MRTAIIAALIAVTGTLCMAETTPLAEPGYELAYGESAEFAFTPTGQYGSVRLVYDVRMQFPRAAGSTYVMAWEVNGKPLNAAATRTSVRLLNKPLQFTMASGLEIGWAQGNTWRAVYSPDFELVQGTGAGGMQVEQVDPYRFVIDITDMVTRGEENTITLLHRGRVMDLKRAFPDMDPTLELVFRELAFDLSDEPTAITGLVDDADEFSADRVMLQRPATCDIGGVASVAGSGGLSIRLPDLDLRVSSRFSWEGGGFNGFAADERGAQPEWVVRKDTGDEDGATIVGTARDYRVERTVRFVDDHVAIEDRLVNTTDRDIGLAFDNRLEPVGSEVLQAYLCGNPDPAMVSLRGFENPTVFVRGNEAGCGLVALDDVYRIQAEMYWEDGAGIRSDVFCLPAGGEYTVEWAIYPITRPDYFDFINIVREDLDVNFTIPGQFQFGLPSAADMTPEAIRTMIEERDLAVFSTGTWANTGGDPPYYHGAQSLEAEHLHERFRRACENLRAVAPEVASLIYIHTFINLHEDTPERFPDSLITNADGTPYINPGYTSRIGMPFYYCYPALDNSYFDAMKRLVDLCLDDDEIGADGIYWDEVEMISPKRSYDRWDGYSAELDDEHRIARKFGDPHLLSLDAKVALVEHIRSKGGTLIGNSCPRTRTMQDMHFPRFVETAREWYPARAHLYSPISLGDHKTVSDFDTLLDDIRLKLMWGTVYYYYSRPAHPYPTITRHMFPFTPVELHRGWVLGEERLLTAVPGTFSLGDDDPVTVCWYDADGALADHVGEERVEGGKRLVRLDLAEGEMAVIERR
;
A
#
# COMPACT_ATOMS: atom_id res chain seq x y z
N MET A 1 -17.16 -35.36 -6.66
CA MET A 1 -16.09 -35.15 -5.67
C MET A 1 -15.38 -36.50 -5.45
N ARG A 2 -14.22 -36.67 -6.02
CA ARG A 2 -13.36 -37.82 -5.70
C ARG A 2 -12.18 -37.26 -4.91
N THR A 3 -12.16 -37.51 -3.61
CA THR A 3 -11.05 -37.22 -2.73
C THR A 3 -10.00 -38.30 -2.94
N ALA A 4 -8.87 -37.98 -3.50
CA ALA A 4 -7.73 -38.89 -3.58
C ALA A 4 -6.88 -38.66 -2.32
N ILE A 5 -6.90 -39.64 -1.39
CA ILE A 5 -5.99 -39.66 -0.24
C ILE A 5 -4.74 -40.40 -0.65
N ILE A 6 -3.63 -39.70 -0.76
CA ILE A 6 -2.31 -40.30 -0.95
C ILE A 6 -1.54 -40.19 0.36
N ALA A 7 -1.47 -41.28 1.10
CA ALA A 7 -0.65 -41.39 2.31
C ALA A 7 0.76 -41.86 1.95
N ALA A 8 1.73 -40.95 1.98
CA ALA A 8 3.14 -41.32 1.92
C ALA A 8 3.72 -41.25 3.33
N LEU A 9 3.94 -42.44 3.93
CA LEU A 9 4.58 -42.58 5.25
C LEU A 9 6.08 -42.79 5.03
N ILE A 10 6.89 -41.76 5.28
CA ILE A 10 8.37 -41.85 5.27
C ILE A 10 8.87 -41.57 6.68
N ALA A 11 9.42 -42.61 7.34
CA ALA A 11 10.12 -42.48 8.61
C ALA A 11 11.62 -42.31 8.36
N VAL A 12 12.21 -41.16 8.78
CA VAL A 12 13.64 -40.91 8.66
C VAL A 12 14.28 -40.95 10.06
N THR A 13 15.30 -41.78 10.21
CA THR A 13 16.11 -41.92 11.45
C THR A 13 17.31 -40.96 11.42
N GLY A 14 17.48 -40.21 12.50
CA GLY A 14 18.38 -39.06 12.59
C GLY A 14 19.86 -39.30 12.32
N THR A 15 20.43 -38.37 11.58
CA THR A 15 21.85 -38.04 11.52
C THR A 15 22.02 -36.56 11.20
N LEU A 16 23.03 -35.90 11.73
CA LEU A 16 23.34 -34.46 11.63
C LEU A 16 23.07 -33.82 10.26
N CYS A 17 22.44 -32.67 10.29
CA CYS A 17 21.60 -32.09 9.28
C CYS A 17 22.30 -31.27 8.22
N MET A 18 22.08 -31.62 7.03
CA MET A 18 21.95 -30.72 5.88
C MET A 18 20.46 -30.56 5.65
N ALA A 19 19.99 -29.43 5.13
CA ALA A 19 18.59 -29.20 4.82
C ALA A 19 18.03 -30.38 4.03
N GLU A 20 17.10 -31.14 4.63
CA GLU A 20 16.54 -32.35 4.02
C GLU A 20 15.17 -32.05 3.47
N THR A 21 15.10 -31.92 2.15
CA THR A 21 13.83 -31.70 1.44
C THR A 21 13.13 -33.04 1.28
N THR A 22 11.91 -33.15 1.82
CA THR A 22 11.10 -34.36 1.73
C THR A 22 9.92 -34.12 0.78
N PRO A 23 9.82 -34.87 -0.33
CA PRO A 23 8.70 -34.74 -1.26
C PRO A 23 7.35 -35.05 -0.60
N LEU A 24 6.37 -34.21 -0.87
CA LEU A 24 4.95 -34.45 -0.55
C LEU A 24 4.22 -35.12 -1.72
N ALA A 25 4.68 -34.89 -2.95
CA ALA A 25 4.16 -35.50 -4.17
C ALA A 25 5.28 -35.82 -5.13
N GLU A 26 5.01 -36.74 -6.07
CA GLU A 26 5.93 -37.05 -7.17
C GLU A 26 6.06 -35.84 -8.12
N PRO A 27 7.22 -35.61 -8.74
CA PRO A 27 7.39 -34.57 -9.74
C PRO A 27 6.39 -34.69 -10.90
N GLY A 28 5.77 -33.61 -11.27
CA GLY A 28 4.72 -33.58 -12.29
C GLY A 28 3.31 -33.85 -11.73
N TYR A 29 3.12 -33.76 -10.41
CA TYR A 29 1.80 -33.87 -9.80
C TYR A 29 0.85 -32.80 -10.39
N GLU A 30 -0.32 -33.25 -10.81
CA GLU A 30 -1.34 -32.40 -11.44
C GLU A 30 -2.56 -32.29 -10.52
N LEU A 31 -3.12 -31.09 -10.38
CA LEU A 31 -4.34 -30.81 -9.65
C LEU A 31 -5.31 -30.05 -10.54
N ALA A 32 -6.43 -30.66 -10.85
CA ALA A 32 -7.45 -30.05 -11.69
C ALA A 32 -8.28 -29.01 -10.93
N TYR A 33 -8.88 -28.13 -11.67
CA TYR A 33 -9.73 -27.08 -11.12
C TYR A 33 -10.86 -27.62 -10.26
N GLY A 34 -11.01 -27.01 -9.08
CA GLY A 34 -12.04 -27.37 -8.10
C GLY A 34 -11.71 -28.64 -7.31
N GLU A 35 -10.57 -29.25 -7.55
CA GLU A 35 -10.08 -30.38 -6.76
C GLU A 35 -9.28 -29.90 -5.54
N SER A 36 -9.15 -30.80 -4.56
CA SER A 36 -8.29 -30.65 -3.40
C SER A 36 -7.44 -31.89 -3.21
N ALA A 37 -6.24 -31.69 -2.71
CA ALA A 37 -5.32 -32.76 -2.33
C ALA A 37 -4.87 -32.58 -0.89
N GLU A 38 -4.72 -33.68 -0.17
CA GLU A 38 -4.24 -33.72 1.21
C GLU A 38 -2.97 -34.54 1.30
N PHE A 39 -1.95 -33.98 1.95
CA PHE A 39 -0.65 -34.61 2.15
C PHE A 39 -0.36 -34.70 3.65
N ALA A 40 -0.10 -35.93 4.14
CA ALA A 40 0.33 -36.14 5.50
C ALA A 40 1.87 -36.13 5.58
N PHE A 41 2.43 -35.47 6.59
CA PHE A 41 3.88 -35.44 6.84
C PHE A 41 4.17 -35.34 8.35
N THR A 42 5.35 -35.83 8.73
CA THR A 42 5.79 -35.78 10.12
C THR A 42 7.17 -35.18 10.20
N PRO A 43 7.31 -33.90 10.63
CA PRO A 43 8.60 -33.26 10.78
C PRO A 43 9.29 -33.83 12.03
N THR A 44 10.38 -34.61 11.80
CA THR A 44 11.13 -35.28 12.86
C THR A 44 12.54 -34.70 12.96
N GLY A 45 13.17 -34.82 14.13
CA GLY A 45 14.50 -34.30 14.40
C GLY A 45 14.53 -32.95 15.09
N GLN A 46 15.72 -32.34 15.15
CA GLN A 46 15.89 -30.94 15.59
C GLN A 46 15.98 -30.07 14.34
N TYR A 47 15.16 -29.03 14.28
CA TYR A 47 15.14 -28.04 13.22
C TYR A 47 14.73 -26.68 13.77
N GLY A 48 15.20 -25.62 13.16
CA GLY A 48 14.79 -24.25 13.44
C GLY A 48 13.51 -23.83 12.74
N SER A 49 13.29 -24.35 11.51
CA SER A 49 12.08 -24.04 10.73
C SER A 49 11.61 -25.20 9.87
N VAL A 50 10.31 -25.23 9.61
CA VAL A 50 9.64 -26.11 8.63
C VAL A 50 9.13 -25.24 7.50
N ARG A 51 9.52 -25.54 6.27
CA ARG A 51 9.18 -24.75 5.09
C ARG A 51 8.44 -25.59 4.05
N LEU A 52 7.34 -25.09 3.53
CA LEU A 52 6.66 -25.62 2.36
C LEU A 52 7.39 -25.09 1.11
N VAL A 53 7.88 -25.99 0.28
CA VAL A 53 8.59 -25.65 -0.96
C VAL A 53 7.80 -26.21 -2.12
N TYR A 54 7.49 -25.37 -3.10
CA TYR A 54 6.84 -25.84 -4.29
C TYR A 54 7.23 -25.03 -5.53
N ASP A 55 7.23 -25.73 -6.65
CA ASP A 55 7.52 -25.23 -7.98
C ASP A 55 6.31 -25.56 -8.86
N VAL A 56 5.52 -24.53 -9.17
CA VAL A 56 4.22 -24.72 -9.80
C VAL A 56 4.07 -23.89 -11.06
N ARG A 57 3.48 -24.48 -12.06
CA ARG A 57 2.96 -23.79 -13.25
C ARG A 57 1.48 -24.10 -13.42
N MET A 58 0.81 -23.23 -14.12
CA MET A 58 -0.53 -23.50 -14.59
C MET A 58 -0.45 -24.06 -16.03
N GLN A 59 -1.09 -25.18 -16.26
CA GLN A 59 -1.28 -25.71 -17.57
C GLN A 59 -2.64 -25.30 -18.11
N PHE A 60 -2.62 -24.57 -19.22
CA PHE A 60 -3.81 -24.06 -19.84
C PHE A 60 -3.64 -24.00 -21.35
N PRO A 61 -4.61 -24.49 -22.14
CA PRO A 61 -4.45 -24.64 -23.59
C PRO A 61 -4.42 -23.32 -24.36
N ARG A 62 -4.86 -22.24 -23.74
CA ARG A 62 -4.75 -20.88 -24.28
C ARG A 62 -4.52 -19.96 -23.12
N ALA A 63 -3.37 -19.49 -22.96
CA ALA A 63 -3.07 -18.64 -21.88
C ALA A 63 -4.00 -17.47 -21.76
N ALA A 64 -4.13 -16.91 -20.77
CA ALA A 64 -3.50 -16.02 -20.05
C ALA A 64 -4.23 -15.00 -19.26
N GLY A 65 -3.54 -14.33 -18.47
CA GLY A 65 -3.96 -13.07 -17.92
C GLY A 65 -5.03 -13.16 -16.88
N SER A 66 -5.25 -14.29 -16.30
CA SER A 66 -6.17 -14.42 -15.21
C SER A 66 -5.45 -14.90 -13.96
N THR A 67 -5.76 -14.30 -12.83
CA THR A 67 -5.23 -14.72 -11.54
C THR A 67 -5.90 -16.00 -11.11
N TYR A 68 -5.18 -17.09 -11.13
CA TYR A 68 -5.67 -18.37 -10.62
C TYR A 68 -5.18 -18.57 -9.21
N VAL A 69 -6.07 -19.13 -8.42
CA VAL A 69 -5.97 -19.10 -6.99
C VAL A 69 -5.85 -20.52 -6.50
N MET A 70 -4.74 -20.81 -5.87
CA MET A 70 -4.63 -21.92 -4.95
C MET A 70 -4.80 -21.41 -3.52
N ALA A 71 -5.31 -22.25 -2.64
CA ALA A 71 -5.33 -22.02 -1.21
C ALA A 71 -4.63 -23.19 -0.52
N TRP A 72 -3.95 -22.89 0.56
CA TRP A 72 -3.26 -23.85 1.39
C TRP A 72 -3.87 -23.87 2.79
N GLU A 73 -4.00 -25.04 3.37
CA GLU A 73 -4.36 -25.22 4.76
C GLU A 73 -3.31 -26.13 5.41
N VAL A 74 -2.89 -25.81 6.62
CA VAL A 74 -2.00 -26.62 7.44
C VAL A 74 -2.76 -27.00 8.69
N ASN A 75 -2.95 -28.30 8.94
CA ASN A 75 -3.75 -28.81 10.05
C ASN A 75 -5.18 -28.23 10.11
N GLY A 76 -5.79 -28.01 8.94
CA GLY A 76 -7.12 -27.44 8.79
C GLY A 76 -7.19 -25.92 9.02
N LYS A 77 -6.06 -25.25 9.25
CA LYS A 77 -5.99 -23.78 9.37
C LYS A 77 -5.53 -23.19 8.05
N PRO A 78 -6.21 -22.17 7.53
CA PRO A 78 -5.80 -21.51 6.30
C PRO A 78 -4.40 -20.86 6.43
N LEU A 79 -3.55 -21.10 5.45
CA LEU A 79 -2.28 -20.41 5.31
C LEU A 79 -2.54 -19.02 4.74
N ASN A 80 -2.55 -18.03 5.60
CA ASN A 80 -2.82 -16.64 5.25
C ASN A 80 -1.51 -15.90 4.97
N ALA A 81 -1.30 -15.48 3.74
CA ALA A 81 -0.12 -14.73 3.34
C ALA A 81 0.02 -13.37 4.05
N ALA A 82 -1.08 -12.81 4.54
CA ALA A 82 -1.08 -11.56 5.29
C ALA A 82 -0.81 -11.76 6.79
N ALA A 83 -1.15 -12.95 7.32
CA ALA A 83 -0.95 -13.29 8.74
C ALA A 83 0.30 -14.13 8.98
N THR A 84 0.83 -14.79 7.96
CA THR A 84 2.14 -15.43 8.08
C THR A 84 3.21 -14.35 8.12
N ARG A 85 3.74 -14.10 9.30
CA ARG A 85 4.96 -13.28 9.50
C ARG A 85 6.18 -13.89 8.81
N THR A 86 5.98 -14.86 7.98
CA THR A 86 6.97 -15.71 7.40
C THR A 86 7.17 -15.36 5.94
N SER A 87 8.41 -15.17 5.61
CA SER A 87 8.90 -14.88 4.28
C SER A 87 8.37 -15.87 3.25
N VAL A 88 7.41 -15.39 2.47
CA VAL A 88 7.18 -15.98 1.17
C VAL A 88 8.33 -15.57 0.28
N ARG A 89 9.19 -16.50 -0.10
CA ARG A 89 10.22 -16.25 -1.10
C ARG A 89 9.75 -16.78 -2.44
N LEU A 90 9.76 -15.94 -3.42
CA LEU A 90 9.70 -16.33 -4.81
C LEU A 90 11.14 -16.32 -5.34
N LEU A 91 11.74 -17.51 -5.49
CA LEU A 91 13.19 -17.64 -5.69
C LEU A 91 13.66 -17.26 -7.09
N ASN A 92 12.81 -17.26 -8.08
CA ASN A 92 13.19 -17.07 -9.47
C ASN A 92 12.48 -15.92 -10.18
N LYS A 93 11.61 -15.19 -9.47
CA LYS A 93 10.87 -14.06 -10.06
C LYS A 93 10.56 -13.03 -8.98
N PRO A 94 10.31 -11.77 -9.35
CA PRO A 94 9.84 -10.76 -8.40
C PRO A 94 8.51 -11.15 -7.78
N LEU A 95 8.30 -10.87 -6.49
CA LEU A 95 7.01 -11.08 -5.79
C LEU A 95 5.86 -10.23 -6.36
N GLN A 96 6.22 -9.12 -6.98
CA GLN A 96 5.31 -8.28 -7.74
C GLN A 96 5.91 -8.05 -9.11
N PHE A 97 5.05 -7.96 -10.11
CA PHE A 97 5.48 -7.47 -11.41
C PHE A 97 4.43 -6.54 -12.00
N THR A 98 4.89 -5.63 -12.83
CA THR A 98 4.03 -4.66 -13.50
C THR A 98 3.80 -5.12 -14.93
N MET A 99 2.54 -5.28 -15.32
CA MET A 99 2.16 -5.59 -16.69
C MET A 99 2.41 -4.38 -17.59
N ALA A 100 2.47 -4.58 -18.92
CA ALA A 100 2.56 -3.49 -19.88
C ALA A 100 1.41 -2.47 -19.78
N SER A 101 0.25 -2.86 -19.24
CA SER A 101 -0.85 -1.96 -18.90
C SER A 101 -0.59 -1.10 -17.65
N GLY A 102 0.53 -1.31 -16.95
CA GLY A 102 0.79 -0.71 -15.65
C GLY A 102 0.09 -1.41 -14.46
N LEU A 103 -0.64 -2.50 -14.70
CA LEU A 103 -1.27 -3.26 -13.63
C LEU A 103 -0.22 -4.04 -12.84
N GLU A 104 -0.19 -3.83 -11.54
CA GLU A 104 0.65 -4.59 -10.63
C GLU A 104 -0.03 -5.89 -10.19
N ILE A 105 0.72 -6.98 -10.25
CA ILE A 105 0.25 -8.30 -9.83
C ILE A 105 1.14 -8.82 -8.70
N GLY A 106 0.53 -9.06 -7.54
CA GLY A 106 1.16 -9.75 -6.42
C GLY A 106 0.78 -11.23 -6.38
N TRP A 107 1.69 -12.07 -5.90
CA TRP A 107 1.54 -13.53 -5.88
C TRP A 107 0.75 -14.08 -4.71
N ALA A 108 0.61 -13.31 -3.65
CA ALA A 108 -0.14 -13.70 -2.47
C ALA A 108 -1.04 -12.57 -1.98
N GLN A 109 -2.26 -12.88 -1.59
CA GLN A 109 -3.20 -11.91 -1.06
C GLN A 109 -4.18 -12.59 -0.10
N GLY A 110 -4.10 -12.26 1.19
CA GLY A 110 -4.89 -12.91 2.23
C GLY A 110 -4.61 -14.43 2.25
N ASN A 111 -5.63 -15.26 2.28
CA ASN A 111 -5.55 -16.72 2.21
C ASN A 111 -5.46 -17.25 0.76
N THR A 112 -5.11 -16.39 -0.18
CA THR A 112 -5.14 -16.68 -1.60
C THR A 112 -3.76 -16.61 -2.17
N TRP A 113 -3.27 -17.70 -2.74
CA TRP A 113 -1.99 -17.81 -3.41
C TRP A 113 -2.23 -17.85 -4.91
N ARG A 114 -1.55 -17.00 -5.65
CA ARG A 114 -1.70 -16.96 -7.10
C ARG A 114 -0.67 -17.86 -7.75
N ALA A 115 -1.12 -18.80 -8.53
CA ALA A 115 -0.26 -19.55 -9.42
C ALA A 115 -0.18 -18.85 -10.77
N VAL A 116 0.96 -18.56 -11.13
CA VAL A 116 1.62 -18.56 -12.40
C VAL A 116 1.01 -17.81 -13.56
N TYR A 117 1.74 -16.87 -13.95
CA TYR A 117 1.69 -16.21 -15.23
C TYR A 117 2.94 -16.46 -16.03
N SER A 118 2.80 -16.37 -17.34
CA SER A 118 3.91 -16.15 -18.23
C SER A 118 4.63 -14.87 -17.86
N PRO A 119 5.95 -14.85 -17.68
CA PRO A 119 6.71 -13.61 -17.61
C PRO A 119 6.61 -12.82 -18.92
N ASP A 120 6.30 -13.47 -20.04
CA ASP A 120 6.04 -12.86 -21.33
C ASP A 120 4.61 -12.33 -21.44
N PHE A 121 3.90 -12.24 -20.33
CA PHE A 121 2.58 -11.63 -20.26
C PHE A 121 2.54 -10.21 -20.84
N GLU A 122 3.64 -9.50 -20.77
CA GLU A 122 3.81 -8.19 -21.40
C GLU A 122 3.80 -8.27 -22.93
N LEU A 123 4.40 -9.29 -23.52
CA LEU A 123 4.44 -9.50 -24.96
C LEU A 123 3.08 -9.86 -25.54
N VAL A 124 2.19 -10.36 -24.72
CA VAL A 124 0.89 -10.86 -25.15
C VAL A 124 -0.18 -9.79 -25.20
N GLN A 125 0.02 -8.65 -24.56
CA GLN A 125 -0.96 -7.55 -24.55
C GLN A 125 -1.20 -6.91 -25.92
N GLY A 126 -0.32 -7.08 -26.88
CA GLY A 126 -0.48 -6.50 -28.24
C GLY A 126 -1.24 -7.38 -29.23
N THR A 127 -1.72 -8.55 -28.86
CA THR A 127 -2.26 -9.54 -29.79
C THR A 127 -3.79 -9.56 -29.91
N GLY A 128 -4.48 -8.61 -29.27
CA GLY A 128 -5.94 -8.47 -29.34
C GLY A 128 -6.70 -9.49 -28.51
N ALA A 129 -7.99 -9.23 -28.28
CA ALA A 129 -8.83 -10.11 -27.48
C ALA A 129 -8.85 -11.54 -28.02
N GLY A 130 -8.26 -12.47 -27.27
CA GLY A 130 -8.23 -13.90 -27.56
C GLY A 130 -6.93 -14.46 -28.10
N GLY A 131 -5.88 -13.64 -28.26
CA GLY A 131 -4.61 -14.07 -28.83
C GLY A 131 -3.48 -14.38 -27.85
N MET A 132 -3.78 -14.47 -26.58
CA MET A 132 -2.73 -14.72 -25.58
C MET A 132 -2.28 -16.18 -25.63
N GLN A 133 -1.12 -16.45 -26.19
CA GLN A 133 -0.46 -17.74 -26.08
C GLN A 133 0.57 -17.68 -24.96
N VAL A 134 0.46 -18.56 -23.99
CA VAL A 134 1.54 -18.81 -23.04
C VAL A 134 2.40 -19.90 -23.63
N GLU A 135 3.55 -19.52 -24.14
CA GLU A 135 4.62 -20.46 -24.35
C GLU A 135 5.20 -20.88 -22.99
N GLN A 136 5.83 -22.03 -22.93
CA GLN A 136 6.36 -22.64 -21.73
C GLN A 136 7.11 -21.63 -20.86
N VAL A 137 6.58 -21.38 -19.71
CA VAL A 137 7.16 -20.46 -18.75
C VAL A 137 7.84 -21.27 -17.67
N ASP A 138 8.96 -20.79 -17.20
CA ASP A 138 9.60 -21.33 -16.02
C ASP A 138 8.59 -21.31 -14.85
N PRO A 139 8.43 -22.43 -14.14
CA PRO A 139 7.51 -22.48 -13.02
C PRO A 139 7.92 -21.49 -11.93
N TYR A 140 6.95 -21.10 -11.12
CA TYR A 140 7.20 -20.23 -9.98
C TYR A 140 7.60 -21.06 -8.77
N ARG A 141 8.73 -20.71 -8.17
CA ARG A 141 9.29 -21.43 -7.05
C ARG A 141 9.06 -20.69 -5.74
N PHE A 142 8.16 -21.23 -4.92
CA PHE A 142 7.80 -20.70 -3.62
C PHE A 142 8.48 -21.45 -2.48
N VAL A 143 8.87 -20.69 -1.45
CA VAL A 143 9.28 -21.19 -0.14
C VAL A 143 8.47 -20.45 0.89
N ILE A 144 7.70 -21.18 1.70
CA ILE A 144 6.81 -20.61 2.71
C ILE A 144 7.13 -21.28 4.05
N ASP A 145 7.40 -20.50 5.07
CA ASP A 145 7.57 -21.02 6.40
C ASP A 145 6.20 -21.37 7.01
N ILE A 146 6.11 -22.56 7.55
CA ILE A 146 4.91 -23.08 8.22
C ILE A 146 5.21 -23.57 9.65
N THR A 147 6.34 -23.15 10.22
CA THR A 147 6.86 -23.64 11.51
C THR A 147 5.83 -23.53 12.63
N ASP A 148 5.12 -22.40 12.73
CA ASP A 148 4.12 -22.14 13.77
C ASP A 148 2.79 -22.87 13.55
N MET A 149 2.61 -23.50 12.39
CA MET A 149 1.39 -24.22 12.03
C MET A 149 1.51 -25.72 12.18
N VAL A 150 2.71 -26.24 12.45
CA VAL A 150 2.99 -27.67 12.54
C VAL A 150 3.30 -28.13 13.97
N THR A 151 2.89 -29.35 14.30
CA THR A 151 3.26 -29.99 15.56
C THR A 151 4.45 -30.90 15.32
N ARG A 152 5.55 -30.64 16.05
CA ARG A 152 6.79 -31.38 15.92
C ARG A 152 6.62 -32.85 16.37
N GLY A 153 7.08 -33.78 15.55
CA GLY A 153 7.08 -35.20 15.85
C GLY A 153 5.69 -35.89 15.78
N GLU A 154 4.68 -35.15 15.40
CA GLU A 154 3.35 -35.67 15.14
C GLU A 154 3.02 -35.63 13.64
N GLU A 155 2.00 -36.39 13.23
CA GLU A 155 1.49 -36.30 11.88
C GLU A 155 0.75 -34.96 11.68
N ASN A 156 1.14 -34.23 10.65
CA ASN A 156 0.52 -32.99 10.23
C ASN A 156 -0.07 -33.16 8.83
N THR A 157 -1.03 -32.34 8.49
CA THR A 157 -1.65 -32.34 7.16
C THR A 157 -1.47 -31.02 6.45
N ILE A 158 -1.15 -31.08 5.16
CA ILE A 158 -1.21 -29.93 4.25
C ILE A 158 -2.30 -30.21 3.23
N THR A 159 -3.27 -29.32 3.14
CA THR A 159 -4.35 -29.38 2.14
C THR A 159 -4.15 -28.31 1.10
N LEU A 160 -4.08 -28.71 -0.15
CA LEU A 160 -4.02 -27.81 -1.32
C LEU A 160 -5.39 -27.80 -1.99
N LEU A 161 -5.92 -26.61 -2.24
CA LEU A 161 -7.19 -26.41 -2.93
C LEU A 161 -6.94 -25.58 -4.20
N HIS A 162 -7.35 -26.10 -5.33
CA HIS A 162 -7.35 -25.34 -6.59
C HIS A 162 -8.67 -24.57 -6.73
N ARG A 163 -8.63 -23.27 -6.48
CA ARG A 163 -9.79 -22.37 -6.48
C ARG A 163 -9.82 -21.44 -7.71
N GLY A 164 -9.51 -21.93 -8.90
CA GLY A 164 -9.57 -21.13 -10.11
C GLY A 164 -11.01 -20.68 -10.43
N ARG A 165 -11.14 -19.59 -11.20
CA ARG A 165 -12.45 -19.06 -11.62
C ARG A 165 -12.82 -19.55 -13.02
N VAL A 166 -13.17 -20.82 -13.18
CA VAL A 166 -13.61 -21.39 -14.47
C VAL A 166 -14.81 -20.64 -15.06
N MET A 167 -15.70 -20.16 -14.20
CA MET A 167 -16.85 -19.39 -14.68
C MET A 167 -16.43 -18.15 -15.48
N ASP A 168 -15.38 -17.48 -15.06
CA ASP A 168 -14.88 -16.30 -15.72
C ASP A 168 -14.24 -16.63 -17.07
N LEU A 169 -13.59 -17.79 -17.17
CA LEU A 169 -13.00 -18.27 -18.43
C LEU A 169 -14.04 -18.76 -19.44
N LYS A 170 -15.05 -19.50 -18.99
CA LYS A 170 -16.17 -19.91 -19.88
C LYS A 170 -16.90 -18.72 -20.45
N ARG A 171 -16.99 -17.63 -19.67
CA ARG A 171 -17.64 -16.39 -20.08
C ARG A 171 -16.78 -15.59 -21.06
N ALA A 172 -15.47 -15.51 -20.80
CA ALA A 172 -14.52 -14.82 -21.67
C ALA A 172 -14.23 -15.63 -22.96
N PHE A 173 -14.32 -16.95 -22.91
CA PHE A 173 -13.99 -17.87 -23.99
C PHE A 173 -15.03 -19.00 -24.04
N PRO A 174 -16.25 -18.74 -24.57
CA PRO A 174 -17.37 -19.70 -24.53
C PRO A 174 -17.11 -21.03 -25.22
N ASP A 175 -16.24 -21.04 -26.23
CA ASP A 175 -15.91 -22.21 -27.03
C ASP A 175 -14.74 -23.03 -26.49
N MET A 176 -14.23 -22.70 -25.30
CA MET A 176 -13.05 -23.33 -24.74
C MET A 176 -13.40 -24.39 -23.71
N ASP A 177 -12.76 -25.56 -23.80
CA ASP A 177 -12.78 -26.55 -22.73
C ASP A 177 -11.86 -26.05 -21.61
N PRO A 178 -12.39 -25.71 -20.43
CA PRO A 178 -11.62 -25.07 -19.37
C PRO A 178 -10.93 -26.10 -18.47
N THR A 179 -10.15 -27.01 -19.03
CA THR A 179 -9.23 -27.81 -18.22
C THR A 179 -8.13 -26.90 -17.73
N LEU A 180 -8.18 -26.56 -16.46
CA LEU A 180 -7.17 -25.82 -15.74
C LEU A 180 -6.49 -26.75 -14.78
N GLU A 181 -5.23 -26.95 -14.96
CA GLU A 181 -4.42 -27.79 -14.10
C GLU A 181 -3.27 -27.01 -13.51
N LEU A 182 -3.04 -27.19 -12.20
CA LEU A 182 -1.81 -26.82 -11.54
C LEU A 182 -0.85 -27.99 -11.69
N VAL A 183 0.32 -27.76 -12.25
CA VAL A 183 1.34 -28.78 -12.45
C VAL A 183 2.53 -28.45 -11.56
N PHE A 184 2.80 -29.31 -10.59
CA PHE A 184 3.91 -29.17 -9.64
C PHE A 184 5.12 -29.94 -10.12
N ARG A 185 6.19 -29.25 -10.45
CA ARG A 185 7.48 -29.87 -10.71
C ARG A 185 8.13 -30.34 -9.41
N GLU A 186 7.89 -29.59 -8.34
CA GLU A 186 8.29 -29.89 -6.97
C GLU A 186 7.16 -29.50 -6.02
N LEU A 187 6.87 -30.37 -5.07
CA LEU A 187 6.01 -30.12 -3.92
C LEU A 187 6.57 -30.91 -2.75
N ALA A 188 7.12 -30.21 -1.77
CA ALA A 188 7.89 -30.81 -0.69
C ALA A 188 7.81 -29.98 0.58
N PHE A 189 8.19 -30.55 1.72
CA PHE A 189 8.59 -29.78 2.88
C PHE A 189 10.10 -29.87 3.11
N ASP A 190 10.66 -28.81 3.65
CA ASP A 190 12.07 -28.68 3.94
C ASP A 190 12.26 -28.37 5.44
N LEU A 191 13.23 -29.04 6.08
CA LEU A 191 13.62 -28.77 7.46
C LEU A 191 14.95 -28.03 7.45
N SER A 192 14.99 -26.88 8.07
CA SER A 192 16.20 -26.07 8.17
C SER A 192 16.64 -25.91 9.63
N ASP A 193 17.95 -25.98 9.88
CA ASP A 193 18.52 -25.73 11.21
C ASP A 193 18.46 -24.23 11.58
N GLU A 194 18.40 -23.36 10.59
CA GLU A 194 18.23 -21.93 10.81
C GLU A 194 16.78 -21.64 11.10
N PRO A 195 16.47 -20.94 12.20
CA PRO A 195 15.14 -20.36 12.33
C PRO A 195 14.92 -19.48 11.10
N THR A 196 13.72 -19.53 10.57
CA THR A 196 13.38 -18.55 9.55
C THR A 196 13.56 -17.19 10.20
N ALA A 197 14.39 -16.35 9.65
CA ALA A 197 14.44 -14.97 10.08
C ALA A 197 13.01 -14.45 9.98
N ILE A 198 12.41 -14.09 11.12
CA ILE A 198 11.12 -13.42 11.15
C ILE A 198 11.37 -12.10 10.45
N THR A 199 11.01 -12.07 9.18
CA THR A 199 11.19 -10.95 8.32
C THR A 199 9.98 -10.07 8.48
N GLY A 200 10.14 -9.01 9.13
CA GLY A 200 9.13 -8.03 9.36
C GLY A 200 8.95 -7.81 10.81
N LEU A 201 9.01 -6.84 11.46
CA LEU A 201 8.96 -6.47 12.86
C LEU A 201 10.06 -7.22 13.62
N VAL A 202 11.14 -6.52 13.88
CA VAL A 202 12.12 -6.97 14.87
C VAL A 202 11.30 -7.38 16.09
N ASP A 203 11.32 -8.65 16.43
CA ASP A 203 10.67 -9.17 17.61
C ASP A 203 11.57 -8.79 18.80
N ASP A 204 11.61 -7.50 19.08
CA ASP A 204 12.17 -6.98 20.31
C ASP A 204 11.13 -7.30 21.40
N ALA A 205 11.12 -8.56 21.85
CA ALA A 205 10.26 -8.99 22.95
C ALA A 205 10.47 -8.12 24.20
N ASP A 206 11.63 -7.46 24.28
CA ASP A 206 11.99 -6.49 25.32
C ASP A 206 11.66 -5.03 24.93
N GLU A 207 11.07 -4.76 23.76
CA GLU A 207 10.79 -3.38 23.32
C GLU A 207 9.71 -2.72 24.18
N PHE A 208 8.72 -3.48 24.62
CA PHE A 208 7.58 -2.96 25.37
C PHE A 208 7.61 -3.42 26.82
N SER A 209 7.64 -2.47 27.74
CA SER A 209 7.58 -2.70 29.19
C SER A 209 6.86 -1.55 29.86
N ALA A 210 6.01 -1.83 30.86
CA ALA A 210 5.32 -0.81 31.63
C ALA A 210 6.27 0.21 32.30
N ASP A 211 7.50 -0.19 32.63
CA ASP A 211 8.50 0.68 33.24
C ASP A 211 9.26 1.55 32.21
N ARG A 212 9.13 1.26 30.91
CA ARG A 212 9.76 2.04 29.85
C ARG A 212 8.97 3.32 29.61
N VAL A 213 9.63 4.46 29.76
CA VAL A 213 9.04 5.75 29.36
C VAL A 213 9.11 5.85 27.85
N MET A 214 7.94 5.91 27.22
CA MET A 214 7.83 6.06 25.77
C MET A 214 8.22 7.48 25.37
N LEU A 215 9.15 7.58 24.44
CA LEU A 215 9.66 8.85 23.96
C LEU A 215 8.62 9.53 23.08
N GLN A 216 8.48 10.84 23.26
CA GLN A 216 7.50 11.68 22.60
C GLN A 216 8.11 12.58 21.53
N ARG A 217 9.33 12.40 21.13
CA ARG A 217 9.92 13.18 20.04
C ARG A 217 10.93 12.35 19.27
N PRO A 218 10.96 12.50 17.93
CA PRO A 218 11.96 11.89 17.08
C PRO A 218 13.38 12.27 17.52
N ALA A 219 14.30 11.36 17.32
CA ALA A 219 15.71 11.60 17.58
C ALA A 219 16.35 12.29 16.38
N THR A 220 16.24 13.62 16.32
CA THR A 220 16.88 14.45 15.29
C THR A 220 18.39 14.58 15.54
N CYS A 221 19.15 14.89 14.50
CA CYS A 221 20.58 15.20 14.60
C CYS A 221 20.87 16.58 13.98
N ASP A 222 21.97 17.19 14.42
CA ASP A 222 22.52 18.39 13.78
C ASP A 222 23.03 18.02 12.38
N ILE A 223 22.28 18.43 11.36
CA ILE A 223 22.56 18.10 9.95
C ILE A 223 23.94 18.59 9.53
N GLY A 224 24.34 19.79 9.94
CA GLY A 224 25.68 20.34 9.63
C GLY A 224 26.82 19.52 10.24
N GLY A 225 26.54 18.78 11.33
CA GLY A 225 27.53 17.89 11.98
C GLY A 225 27.64 16.51 11.32
N VAL A 226 26.60 16.06 10.61
CA VAL A 226 26.56 14.69 10.04
C VAL A 226 26.59 14.66 8.51
N ALA A 227 26.11 15.68 7.83
CA ALA A 227 26.02 15.76 6.37
C ALA A 227 27.13 16.63 5.77
N SER A 228 27.61 16.25 4.59
CA SER A 228 28.56 17.07 3.82
C SER A 228 28.40 16.84 2.33
N VAL A 229 28.62 17.90 1.54
CA VAL A 229 28.49 17.89 0.07
C VAL A 229 29.87 17.84 -0.59
N ALA A 230 30.11 16.79 -1.37
CA ALA A 230 31.33 16.65 -2.16
C ALA A 230 31.35 17.52 -3.42
N GLY A 231 32.54 17.86 -3.92
CA GLY A 231 32.69 18.56 -5.20
C GLY A 231 32.17 17.77 -6.41
N SER A 232 32.01 16.47 -6.28
CA SER A 232 31.38 15.57 -7.27
C SER A 232 29.85 15.59 -7.28
N GLY A 233 29.23 16.38 -6.41
CA GLY A 233 27.77 16.53 -6.32
C GLY A 233 27.04 15.49 -5.46
N GLY A 234 27.75 14.50 -4.94
CA GLY A 234 27.19 13.59 -3.95
C GLY A 234 27.31 14.09 -2.53
N LEU A 235 26.65 13.39 -1.60
CA LEU A 235 26.73 13.70 -0.17
C LEU A 235 27.31 12.51 0.60
N SER A 236 27.83 12.83 1.79
CA SER A 236 28.19 11.85 2.81
C SER A 236 27.38 12.12 4.05
N ILE A 237 26.78 11.07 4.61
CA ILE A 237 26.05 11.10 5.88
C ILE A 237 26.83 10.21 6.86
N ARG A 238 27.20 10.76 8.01
CA ARG A 238 28.00 10.06 9.02
C ARG A 238 27.25 10.04 10.33
N LEU A 239 26.74 8.89 10.69
CA LEU A 239 26.02 8.61 11.91
C LEU A 239 26.88 7.67 12.82
N PRO A 240 26.51 7.45 14.09
CA PRO A 240 27.35 6.70 15.03
C PRO A 240 27.83 5.35 14.52
N ASP A 241 26.97 4.57 13.86
CA ASP A 241 27.28 3.24 13.34
C ASP A 241 26.92 3.08 11.85
N LEU A 242 26.53 4.17 11.17
CA LEU A 242 26.03 4.13 9.80
C LEU A 242 26.64 5.25 8.94
N ASP A 243 27.70 4.91 8.21
CA ASP A 243 28.28 5.79 7.19
C ASP A 243 27.64 5.52 5.83
N LEU A 244 27.06 6.55 5.24
CA LEU A 244 26.38 6.47 3.95
C LEU A 244 26.96 7.44 2.94
N ARG A 245 27.13 6.98 1.72
CA ARG A 245 27.30 7.82 0.56
C ARG A 245 25.95 7.97 -0.13
N VAL A 246 25.59 9.21 -0.45
CA VAL A 246 24.41 9.52 -1.25
C VAL A 246 24.86 9.81 -2.67
N SER A 247 24.43 8.99 -3.60
CA SER A 247 24.78 9.13 -5.01
C SER A 247 23.53 9.28 -5.86
N SER A 248 23.69 9.93 -7.02
CA SER A 248 22.61 10.04 -8.01
C SER A 248 23.11 9.67 -9.40
N ARG A 249 22.26 9.05 -10.19
CA ARG A 249 22.54 8.70 -11.58
C ARG A 249 21.47 9.27 -12.49
N PHE A 250 21.88 9.70 -13.67
CA PHE A 250 21.01 10.25 -14.71
C PHE A 250 21.38 9.57 -16.02
N SER A 251 20.45 8.87 -16.64
CA SER A 251 20.73 8.15 -17.87
C SER A 251 20.99 9.09 -19.05
N TRP A 252 21.56 8.56 -20.11
CA TRP A 252 21.66 9.23 -21.39
C TRP A 252 21.37 8.22 -22.51
N GLU A 253 20.96 8.69 -23.66
CA GLU A 253 20.70 7.84 -24.82
C GLU A 253 21.96 7.13 -25.28
N GLY A 254 21.98 5.81 -25.11
CA GLY A 254 23.15 4.94 -25.33
C GLY A 254 23.34 3.93 -24.20
N GLY A 255 22.43 3.88 -23.22
CA GLY A 255 22.38 2.88 -22.17
C GLY A 255 23.33 3.11 -20.99
N GLY A 256 23.93 4.32 -20.88
CA GLY A 256 24.83 4.69 -19.81
C GLY A 256 24.22 5.67 -18.83
N PHE A 257 24.98 5.96 -17.73
CA PHE A 257 24.57 6.92 -16.69
C PHE A 257 25.69 7.92 -16.41
N ASN A 258 25.34 9.19 -16.35
CA ASN A 258 26.10 10.25 -15.73
C ASN A 258 25.80 10.24 -14.23
N GLY A 259 26.72 10.67 -13.37
CA GLY A 259 26.48 10.55 -11.93
C GLY A 259 27.00 11.70 -11.08
N PHE A 260 26.33 11.95 -9.96
CA PHE A 260 26.85 12.68 -8.81
C PHE A 260 27.31 11.65 -7.76
N ALA A 261 28.63 11.58 -7.51
CA ALA A 261 29.30 10.62 -6.65
C ALA A 261 29.06 9.13 -6.97
N ALA A 262 28.37 8.82 -8.07
CA ALA A 262 28.19 7.45 -8.55
C ALA A 262 29.44 6.94 -9.29
N ASP A 263 29.49 5.63 -9.53
CA ASP A 263 30.51 5.03 -10.39
C ASP A 263 30.39 5.66 -11.79
N GLU A 264 31.47 6.29 -12.26
CA GLU A 264 31.53 6.97 -13.55
C GLU A 264 31.59 6.01 -14.75
N ARG A 265 31.56 4.70 -14.54
CA ARG A 265 31.49 3.71 -15.62
C ARG A 265 30.23 3.95 -16.45
N GLY A 266 30.42 4.20 -17.74
CA GLY A 266 29.33 4.49 -18.66
C GLY A 266 28.88 5.95 -18.71
N ALA A 267 29.56 6.87 -18.03
CA ALA A 267 29.32 8.30 -18.17
C ALA A 267 29.66 8.79 -19.60
N GLN A 268 28.94 9.82 -20.05
CA GLN A 268 29.27 10.50 -21.31
C GLN A 268 30.64 11.15 -21.21
N PRO A 269 31.43 11.18 -22.32
CA PRO A 269 32.70 11.92 -22.34
C PRO A 269 32.53 13.41 -22.02
N GLU A 270 31.39 13.97 -22.34
CA GLU A 270 31.03 15.39 -22.12
C GLU A 270 30.57 15.67 -20.69
N TRP A 271 30.32 14.66 -19.85
CA TRP A 271 29.84 14.84 -18.49
C TRP A 271 30.87 15.57 -17.64
N VAL A 272 30.50 16.76 -17.17
CA VAL A 272 31.32 17.59 -16.31
C VAL A 272 30.54 18.06 -15.11
N VAL A 273 31.07 17.84 -13.93
CA VAL A 273 30.48 18.29 -12.66
C VAL A 273 31.26 19.46 -12.10
N ARG A 274 30.57 20.51 -11.68
CA ARG A 274 31.15 21.69 -11.06
C ARG A 274 30.34 22.09 -9.83
N LYS A 275 30.99 22.31 -8.71
CA LYS A 275 30.41 22.94 -7.54
C LYS A 275 30.51 24.47 -7.75
N ASP A 276 29.35 25.13 -7.88
CA ASP A 276 29.31 26.59 -8.13
C ASP A 276 29.41 27.39 -6.83
N THR A 277 28.62 27.01 -5.83
CA THR A 277 28.62 27.63 -4.50
C THR A 277 28.57 26.56 -3.42
N GLY A 278 28.90 26.90 -2.20
CA GLY A 278 28.77 26.05 -1.02
C GLY A 278 29.31 26.76 0.21
N ASP A 279 28.53 26.65 1.28
CA ASP A 279 28.80 27.14 2.62
C ASP A 279 28.34 26.12 3.66
N GLU A 280 28.16 26.53 4.90
CA GLU A 280 27.68 25.67 5.98
C GLU A 280 26.20 25.31 5.85
N ASP A 281 25.41 26.07 5.07
CA ASP A 281 23.98 25.86 4.89
C ASP A 281 23.63 24.99 3.66
N GLY A 282 24.66 24.70 2.80
CA GLY A 282 24.41 23.85 1.63
C GLY A 282 25.35 24.09 0.45
N ALA A 283 24.89 23.71 -0.75
CA ALA A 283 25.67 23.84 -1.98
C ALA A 283 24.82 23.85 -3.24
N THR A 284 25.35 24.51 -4.29
CA THR A 284 24.85 24.36 -5.68
C THR A 284 25.87 23.63 -6.52
N ILE A 285 25.44 22.59 -7.23
CA ILE A 285 26.27 21.76 -8.10
C ILE A 285 25.63 21.72 -9.49
N VAL A 286 26.45 21.84 -10.53
CA VAL A 286 25.99 21.73 -11.91
C VAL A 286 26.68 20.54 -12.57
N GLY A 287 25.91 19.59 -13.04
CA GLY A 287 26.34 18.55 -13.95
C GLY A 287 25.90 18.89 -15.38
N THR A 288 26.83 18.92 -16.30
CA THR A 288 26.55 19.21 -17.72
C THR A 288 26.89 18.00 -18.56
N ALA A 289 25.89 17.50 -19.28
CA ALA A 289 25.96 16.43 -20.28
C ALA A 289 25.83 17.02 -21.69
N ARG A 290 25.87 16.18 -22.73
CA ARG A 290 25.68 16.62 -24.10
C ARG A 290 24.26 17.13 -24.37
N ASP A 291 23.25 16.44 -23.85
CA ASP A 291 21.85 16.64 -24.21
C ASP A 291 21.03 17.28 -23.08
N TYR A 292 21.58 17.32 -21.86
CA TYR A 292 20.89 17.90 -20.70
C TYR A 292 21.88 18.45 -19.66
N ARG A 293 21.33 19.21 -18.72
CA ARG A 293 22.04 19.74 -17.57
C ARG A 293 21.23 19.44 -16.29
N VAL A 294 21.93 19.10 -15.22
CA VAL A 294 21.36 18.92 -13.87
C VAL A 294 21.92 20.03 -12.98
N GLU A 295 21.04 20.85 -12.43
CA GLU A 295 21.38 21.90 -11.46
C GLU A 295 20.85 21.46 -10.10
N ARG A 296 21.74 20.92 -9.26
CA ARG A 296 21.42 20.45 -7.92
C ARG A 296 21.58 21.57 -6.92
N THR A 297 20.52 21.85 -6.15
CA THR A 297 20.56 22.66 -4.94
C THR A 297 20.41 21.74 -3.72
N VAL A 298 21.38 21.80 -2.82
CA VAL A 298 21.35 21.09 -1.54
C VAL A 298 21.20 22.13 -0.44
N ARG A 299 20.24 21.96 0.45
CA ARG A 299 20.07 22.80 1.64
C ARG A 299 20.09 21.93 2.90
N PHE A 300 20.85 22.34 3.89
CA PHE A 300 20.82 21.76 5.22
C PHE A 300 19.75 22.49 6.02
N VAL A 301 18.69 21.78 6.34
CA VAL A 301 17.58 22.26 7.17
C VAL A 301 17.76 21.65 8.57
N ASP A 302 17.03 22.14 9.56
CA ASP A 302 17.24 21.79 10.97
C ASP A 302 17.36 20.29 11.26
N ASP A 303 16.62 19.45 10.54
CA ASP A 303 16.51 18.01 10.79
C ASP A 303 16.64 17.15 9.52
N HIS A 304 16.81 17.75 8.35
CA HIS A 304 16.95 17.00 7.09
C HIS A 304 17.83 17.73 6.05
N VAL A 305 18.15 17.02 4.99
CA VAL A 305 18.82 17.57 3.81
C VAL A 305 17.80 17.65 2.68
N ALA A 306 17.38 18.86 2.32
CA ALA A 306 16.51 19.11 1.18
C ALA A 306 17.31 19.18 -0.12
N ILE A 307 16.85 18.51 -1.16
CA ILE A 307 17.52 18.45 -2.46
C ILE A 307 16.54 18.74 -3.59
N GLU A 308 16.94 19.66 -4.46
CA GLU A 308 16.26 19.99 -5.70
C GLU A 308 17.21 19.75 -6.88
N ASP A 309 16.80 18.85 -7.78
CA ASP A 309 17.51 18.58 -9.03
C ASP A 309 16.73 19.17 -10.20
N ARG A 310 17.12 20.37 -10.64
CA ARG A 310 16.54 20.98 -11.83
C ARG A 310 17.17 20.37 -13.08
N LEU A 311 16.39 19.56 -13.76
CA LEU A 311 16.73 18.88 -15.02
C LEU A 311 16.40 19.84 -16.18
N VAL A 312 17.35 20.14 -17.04
CA VAL A 312 17.18 21.05 -18.17
C VAL A 312 17.56 20.34 -19.46
N ASN A 313 16.61 20.17 -20.37
CA ASN A 313 16.84 19.63 -21.70
C ASN A 313 17.46 20.74 -22.59
N THR A 314 18.67 20.52 -23.07
CA THR A 314 19.38 21.49 -23.90
C THR A 314 19.22 21.27 -25.40
N THR A 315 18.31 20.33 -25.78
CA THR A 315 18.04 19.95 -27.16
C THR A 315 16.66 20.43 -27.64
N ASP A 316 16.43 20.35 -28.91
CA ASP A 316 15.15 20.67 -29.56
C ASP A 316 14.21 19.43 -29.72
N ARG A 317 14.55 18.33 -29.06
CA ARG A 317 13.76 17.08 -29.02
C ARG A 317 13.51 16.65 -27.59
N ASP A 318 12.44 15.87 -27.38
CA ASP A 318 12.22 15.22 -26.10
C ASP A 318 13.30 14.18 -25.85
N ILE A 319 13.69 14.00 -24.59
CA ILE A 319 14.69 12.99 -24.18
C ILE A 319 14.12 12.11 -23.07
N GLY A 320 14.43 10.80 -23.15
CA GLY A 320 14.22 9.87 -22.07
C GLY A 320 15.31 10.01 -21.01
N LEU A 321 14.94 9.99 -19.74
CA LEU A 321 15.87 10.18 -18.64
C LEU A 321 15.49 9.31 -17.44
N ALA A 322 16.07 8.12 -17.34
CA ALA A 322 16.00 7.37 -16.11
C ALA A 322 16.93 8.03 -15.07
N PHE A 323 16.48 8.13 -13.83
CA PHE A 323 17.30 8.66 -12.74
C PHE A 323 17.10 7.86 -11.45
N ASP A 324 18.12 7.92 -10.58
CA ASP A 324 18.21 7.10 -9.38
C ASP A 324 18.94 7.87 -8.27
N ASN A 325 18.32 7.99 -7.12
CA ASN A 325 18.88 8.57 -5.91
C ASN A 325 18.98 7.48 -4.84
N ARG A 326 20.18 7.27 -4.28
CA ARG A 326 20.41 6.11 -3.43
C ARG A 326 21.34 6.38 -2.25
N LEU A 327 21.10 5.64 -1.18
CA LEU A 327 21.91 5.53 0.03
C LEU A 327 22.80 4.29 -0.10
N GLU A 328 24.11 4.47 -0.12
CA GLU A 328 25.09 3.39 -0.26
C GLU A 328 25.90 3.29 1.03
N PRO A 329 25.83 2.16 1.76
CA PRO A 329 26.64 1.96 2.96
C PRO A 329 28.14 1.93 2.61
N VAL A 330 28.97 2.60 3.42
CA VAL A 330 30.42 2.69 3.25
C VAL A 330 31.13 2.12 4.46
N GLY A 331 31.44 0.83 4.39
CA GLY A 331 32.10 0.13 5.50
C GLY A 331 31.22 -0.07 6.74
N SER A 332 29.93 0.21 6.63
CA SER A 332 28.90 0.03 7.66
C SER A 332 27.97 -1.09 7.28
N GLU A 333 27.34 -1.73 8.24
CA GLU A 333 26.33 -2.75 8.03
C GLU A 333 24.93 -2.13 8.14
N VAL A 334 24.09 -2.35 7.14
CA VAL A 334 22.66 -2.07 7.21
C VAL A 334 21.95 -3.32 7.70
N LEU A 335 21.34 -3.24 8.87
CA LEU A 335 20.64 -4.38 9.47
C LEU A 335 19.26 -4.60 8.85
N GLN A 336 18.60 -3.51 8.45
CA GLN A 336 17.25 -3.58 7.89
C GLN A 336 16.99 -2.39 6.97
N ALA A 337 16.26 -2.65 5.89
CA ALA A 337 15.70 -1.63 5.01
C ALA A 337 14.16 -1.70 5.05
N TYR A 338 13.53 -0.54 4.98
CA TYR A 338 12.08 -0.39 4.87
C TYR A 338 11.78 0.24 3.51
N LEU A 339 10.93 -0.39 2.73
CA LEU A 339 10.44 0.14 1.47
C LEU A 339 8.95 0.50 1.63
N CYS A 340 8.58 1.75 1.44
CA CYS A 340 7.20 2.23 1.71
C CYS A 340 6.71 1.90 3.14
N GLY A 341 7.61 1.86 4.11
CA GLY A 341 7.32 1.42 5.47
C GLY A 341 7.23 -0.09 5.68
N ASN A 342 7.44 -0.89 4.64
CA ASN A 342 7.48 -2.35 4.73
C ASN A 342 8.91 -2.82 5.03
N PRO A 343 9.14 -3.49 6.18
CA PRO A 343 10.46 -4.00 6.56
C PRO A 343 10.79 -5.36 5.94
N ASP A 344 9.91 -5.98 5.16
CA ASP A 344 10.10 -7.34 4.63
C ASP A 344 11.29 -7.40 3.66
N PRO A 345 12.41 -8.07 4.00
CA PRO A 345 13.59 -8.16 3.14
C PRO A 345 13.36 -9.00 1.87
N ALA A 346 12.26 -9.74 1.77
CA ALA A 346 11.87 -10.41 0.53
C ALA A 346 11.34 -9.40 -0.51
N MET A 347 10.95 -8.21 -0.07
CA MET A 347 10.48 -7.13 -0.94
C MET A 347 11.68 -6.29 -1.37
N VAL A 348 12.26 -6.61 -2.50
CA VAL A 348 13.45 -5.90 -3.03
C VAL A 348 13.10 -4.64 -3.80
N SER A 349 11.85 -4.48 -4.24
CA SER A 349 11.35 -3.23 -4.82
C SER A 349 9.84 -3.08 -4.69
N LEU A 350 9.37 -1.83 -4.64
CA LEU A 350 7.96 -1.44 -4.62
C LEU A 350 7.76 -0.20 -5.50
N ARG A 351 6.67 -0.16 -6.26
CA ARG A 351 6.30 0.98 -7.13
C ARG A 351 4.92 1.52 -6.82
N GLY A 352 4.76 2.82 -6.99
CA GLY A 352 3.44 3.46 -7.05
C GLY A 352 2.65 3.41 -5.75
N PHE A 353 3.32 3.46 -4.58
CA PHE A 353 2.67 3.50 -3.28
C PHE A 353 2.58 4.92 -2.70
N GLU A 354 1.65 5.10 -1.78
CA GLU A 354 1.33 6.37 -1.13
C GLU A 354 2.40 6.83 -0.13
N ASN A 355 3.33 5.95 0.19
CA ASN A 355 4.46 6.20 1.08
C ASN A 355 5.77 6.03 0.29
N PRO A 356 6.19 7.03 -0.51
CA PRO A 356 7.36 6.94 -1.38
C PRO A 356 8.66 7.15 -0.61
N THR A 357 8.92 6.29 0.37
CA THR A 357 10.07 6.35 1.27
C THR A 357 10.92 5.09 1.20
N VAL A 358 12.19 5.29 1.46
CA VAL A 358 13.13 4.23 1.84
C VAL A 358 13.76 4.62 3.18
N PHE A 359 13.89 3.68 4.09
CA PHE A 359 14.58 3.88 5.34
C PHE A 359 15.55 2.71 5.59
N VAL A 360 16.78 3.04 5.97
CA VAL A 360 17.79 2.06 6.37
C VAL A 360 18.22 2.29 7.80
N ARG A 361 18.47 1.21 8.54
CA ARG A 361 18.94 1.29 9.92
C ARG A 361 20.20 0.47 10.18
N GLY A 362 21.08 0.98 11.03
CA GLY A 362 22.08 0.27 11.77
C GLY A 362 21.58 -0.16 13.14
N ASN A 363 22.48 -0.33 14.12
CA ASN A 363 22.13 -0.64 15.51
C ASN A 363 21.73 0.62 16.30
N GLU A 364 22.34 1.77 16.02
CA GLU A 364 22.22 2.98 16.84
C GLU A 364 21.58 4.14 16.08
N ALA A 365 21.56 4.08 14.74
CA ALA A 365 21.10 5.17 13.88
C ALA A 365 20.34 4.68 12.66
N GLY A 366 19.64 5.60 11.99
CA GLY A 366 18.94 5.33 10.74
C GLY A 366 19.02 6.51 9.77
N CYS A 367 18.64 6.26 8.53
CA CYS A 367 18.57 7.29 7.50
C CYS A 367 17.44 7.00 6.52
N GLY A 368 16.57 7.98 6.31
CA GLY A 368 15.46 7.90 5.35
C GLY A 368 15.71 8.73 4.10
N LEU A 369 15.06 8.32 3.00
CA LEU A 369 15.01 9.04 1.73
C LEU A 369 13.54 9.11 1.28
N VAL A 370 13.11 10.29 0.80
CA VAL A 370 11.71 10.57 0.43
C VAL A 370 11.65 11.27 -0.91
N ALA A 371 10.77 10.82 -1.81
CA ALA A 371 10.38 11.56 -3.02
C ALA A 371 9.26 12.55 -2.69
N LEU A 372 9.37 13.81 -3.14
CA LEU A 372 8.52 14.90 -2.68
C LEU A 372 7.60 15.50 -3.75
N ASP A 373 8.04 15.68 -5.00
CA ASP A 373 7.22 16.26 -6.05
C ASP A 373 6.24 15.26 -6.69
N ASP A 374 5.26 15.78 -7.42
CA ASP A 374 4.18 14.97 -7.98
C ASP A 374 4.66 13.89 -8.95
N VAL A 375 5.54 14.25 -9.89
CA VAL A 375 5.99 13.34 -10.95
C VAL A 375 6.92 12.28 -10.37
N TYR A 376 7.86 12.69 -9.51
CA TYR A 376 8.77 11.72 -8.89
C TYR A 376 8.04 10.72 -8.01
N ARG A 377 7.08 11.17 -7.19
CA ARG A 377 6.26 10.28 -6.35
C ARG A 377 5.48 9.25 -7.17
N ILE A 378 4.88 9.67 -8.29
CA ILE A 378 4.10 8.79 -9.17
C ILE A 378 4.99 7.78 -9.89
N GLN A 379 6.17 8.20 -10.34
CA GLN A 379 7.11 7.36 -11.08
C GLN A 379 8.06 6.56 -10.18
N ALA A 380 8.04 6.82 -8.86
CA ALA A 380 8.99 6.24 -7.91
C ALA A 380 8.92 4.71 -7.83
N GLU A 381 10.08 4.10 -7.93
CA GLU A 381 10.35 2.74 -7.48
C GLU A 381 11.32 2.80 -6.30
N MET A 382 10.84 2.43 -5.12
CA MET A 382 11.66 2.23 -3.93
C MET A 382 12.29 0.86 -4.02
N TYR A 383 13.61 0.74 -3.78
CA TYR A 383 14.31 -0.53 -3.93
C TYR A 383 15.42 -0.70 -2.88
N TRP A 384 15.78 -1.96 -2.67
CA TRP A 384 16.92 -2.41 -1.90
C TRP A 384 17.70 -3.43 -2.72
N GLU A 385 18.90 -3.02 -3.13
CA GLU A 385 19.89 -3.86 -3.83
C GLU A 385 21.24 -3.71 -3.10
N ASP A 386 22.32 -3.34 -3.77
CA ASP A 386 23.59 -2.98 -3.12
C ASP A 386 23.56 -1.58 -2.44
N GLY A 387 22.38 -1.16 -1.98
CA GLY A 387 22.04 0.12 -1.39
C GLY A 387 20.53 0.32 -1.50
N ALA A 388 19.99 1.29 -0.76
CA ALA A 388 18.58 1.62 -0.76
C ALA A 388 18.34 2.89 -1.57
N GLY A 389 17.31 2.93 -2.42
CA GLY A 389 17.10 4.11 -3.24
C GLY A 389 15.68 4.26 -3.77
N ILE A 390 15.47 5.40 -4.41
CA ILE A 390 14.26 5.72 -5.17
C ILE A 390 14.68 6.07 -6.60
N ARG A 391 14.12 5.35 -7.58
CA ARG A 391 14.42 5.56 -9.00
C ARG A 391 13.16 5.81 -9.83
N SER A 392 13.33 6.51 -10.98
CA SER A 392 12.37 6.56 -12.07
C SER A 392 13.04 6.07 -13.36
N ASP A 393 12.38 5.15 -14.06
CA ASP A 393 12.83 4.60 -15.35
C ASP A 393 11.87 4.99 -16.50
N VAL A 394 10.96 5.92 -16.25
CA VAL A 394 9.90 6.30 -17.19
C VAL A 394 9.80 7.82 -17.41
N PHE A 395 10.78 8.58 -16.95
CA PHE A 395 10.75 10.04 -17.06
C PHE A 395 11.12 10.51 -18.47
N CYS A 396 10.36 11.48 -18.97
CA CYS A 396 10.58 12.16 -20.25
C CYS A 396 10.70 13.67 -20.03
N LEU A 397 11.81 14.24 -20.43
CA LEU A 397 12.05 15.68 -20.36
C LEU A 397 11.75 16.33 -21.73
N PRO A 398 10.75 17.23 -21.84
CA PRO A 398 10.32 17.84 -23.09
C PRO A 398 11.44 18.63 -23.78
N ALA A 399 11.34 18.81 -25.09
CA ALA A 399 12.26 19.59 -25.91
C ALA A 399 12.46 21.01 -25.38
N GLY A 400 13.67 21.38 -25.03
CA GLY A 400 13.99 22.68 -24.42
C GLY A 400 13.30 22.96 -23.09
N GLY A 401 12.65 21.94 -22.51
CA GLY A 401 11.93 22.02 -21.24
C GLY A 401 12.83 21.79 -20.04
N GLU A 402 12.24 22.00 -18.88
CA GLU A 402 12.88 21.77 -17.59
C GLU A 402 11.89 21.17 -16.59
N TYR A 403 12.41 20.47 -15.60
CA TYR A 403 11.65 19.94 -14.47
C TYR A 403 12.52 19.90 -13.22
N THR A 404 11.95 20.20 -12.06
CA THR A 404 12.64 20.09 -10.77
C THR A 404 12.15 18.84 -10.04
N VAL A 405 13.06 17.90 -9.81
CA VAL A 405 12.84 16.72 -8.99
C VAL A 405 13.18 17.10 -7.55
N GLU A 406 12.21 16.95 -6.65
CA GLU A 406 12.35 17.29 -5.25
C GLU A 406 12.40 16.02 -4.39
N TRP A 407 13.37 15.96 -3.49
CA TRP A 407 13.56 14.85 -2.57
C TRP A 407 14.36 15.27 -1.34
N ALA A 408 14.33 14.44 -0.30
CA ALA A 408 15.01 14.76 0.94
C ALA A 408 15.61 13.54 1.63
N ILE A 409 16.61 13.78 2.49
CA ILE A 409 17.30 12.78 3.30
C ILE A 409 17.14 13.14 4.76
N TYR A 410 16.77 12.17 5.58
CA TYR A 410 16.49 12.31 7.00
C TYR A 410 17.41 11.38 7.82
N PRO A 411 18.59 11.87 8.25
CA PRO A 411 19.43 11.16 9.20
C PRO A 411 18.82 11.24 10.60
N ILE A 412 18.79 10.13 11.33
CA ILE A 412 18.29 10.07 12.70
C ILE A 412 19.24 9.31 13.62
N THR A 413 19.24 9.69 14.91
CA THR A 413 20.14 9.14 15.93
C THR A 413 19.57 7.95 16.70
N ARG A 414 18.47 7.40 16.24
CA ARG A 414 17.87 6.14 16.69
C ARG A 414 17.52 5.28 15.49
N PRO A 415 17.62 3.94 15.57
CA PRO A 415 17.33 3.07 14.45
C PRO A 415 15.83 2.78 14.32
N ASP A 416 14.97 3.80 14.48
CA ASP A 416 13.52 3.67 14.49
C ASP A 416 12.86 4.30 13.25
N TYR A 417 12.17 3.48 12.49
CA TYR A 417 11.43 3.93 11.32
C TYR A 417 10.36 4.98 11.65
N PHE A 418 9.69 4.87 12.78
CA PHE A 418 8.64 5.83 13.15
C PHE A 418 9.21 7.20 13.52
N ASP A 419 10.40 7.26 14.11
CA ASP A 419 11.08 8.54 14.33
C ASP A 419 11.31 9.28 13.01
N PHE A 420 11.78 8.56 11.99
CA PHE A 420 11.93 9.11 10.65
C PHE A 420 10.59 9.60 10.08
N ILE A 421 9.55 8.79 10.15
CA ILE A 421 8.21 9.14 9.64
C ILE A 421 7.64 10.36 10.34
N ASN A 422 7.80 10.48 11.64
CA ASN A 422 7.25 11.60 12.41
C ASN A 422 7.89 12.94 12.00
N ILE A 423 9.20 12.98 11.73
CA ILE A 423 9.87 14.17 11.19
C ILE A 423 9.29 14.51 9.80
N VAL A 424 9.22 13.53 8.90
CA VAL A 424 8.67 13.74 7.56
C VAL A 424 7.22 14.24 7.61
N ARG A 425 6.40 13.75 8.53
CA ARG A 425 5.02 14.18 8.71
C ARG A 425 4.91 15.65 9.13
N GLU A 426 5.82 16.10 10.01
CA GLU A 426 5.89 17.50 10.44
C GLU A 426 6.27 18.40 9.26
N ASP A 427 7.29 18.03 8.48
CA ASP A 427 7.73 18.80 7.28
C ASP A 427 6.67 18.83 6.18
N LEU A 428 5.88 17.78 6.05
CA LEU A 428 4.80 17.68 5.07
C LEU A 428 3.49 18.36 5.51
N ASP A 429 3.41 18.88 6.74
CA ASP A 429 2.21 19.50 7.34
C ASP A 429 0.97 18.61 7.26
N VAL A 430 1.11 17.30 7.56
CA VAL A 430 0.02 16.32 7.42
C VAL A 430 -0.64 15.94 8.74
N ASN A 431 -0.31 16.63 9.82
CA ASN A 431 -0.85 16.40 11.16
C ASN A 431 -2.14 17.19 11.40
N PHE A 432 -3.13 17.07 10.52
CA PHE A 432 -4.43 17.71 10.65
C PHE A 432 -5.45 16.82 11.39
N THR A 433 -6.47 17.44 11.99
CA THR A 433 -7.48 16.75 12.77
C THR A 433 -8.36 15.82 11.94
N ILE A 434 -8.49 14.56 12.36
CA ILE A 434 -9.46 13.58 11.87
C ILE A 434 -10.69 13.70 12.77
N PRO A 435 -11.86 14.12 12.24
CA PRO A 435 -12.95 14.60 13.08
C PRO A 435 -13.70 13.49 13.83
N GLY A 436 -13.75 12.26 13.29
CA GLY A 436 -14.55 11.23 13.95
C GLY A 436 -14.59 9.90 13.23
N GLN A 437 -15.28 8.95 13.86
CA GLN A 437 -15.38 7.57 13.40
C GLN A 437 -16.26 7.45 12.16
N PHE A 438 -15.83 6.60 11.24
CA PHE A 438 -16.46 6.34 9.95
C PHE A 438 -17.00 4.92 9.85
N GLN A 439 -18.11 4.74 9.14
CA GLN A 439 -18.66 3.45 8.77
C GLN A 439 -19.44 3.50 7.45
N PHE A 440 -19.42 2.40 6.70
CA PHE A 440 -20.33 2.19 5.58
C PHE A 440 -21.71 1.70 6.02
N GLY A 441 -22.72 1.94 5.17
CA GLY A 441 -24.05 1.37 5.30
C GLY A 441 -25.18 2.38 5.41
N LEU A 442 -24.94 3.64 5.12
CA LEU A 442 -25.96 4.71 5.10
C LEU A 442 -27.28 4.31 4.44
N PRO A 443 -27.35 3.59 3.29
CA PRO A 443 -28.61 3.23 2.66
C PRO A 443 -29.57 2.43 3.56
N SER A 444 -29.08 1.78 4.60
CA SER A 444 -29.90 1.07 5.56
C SER A 444 -30.74 2.01 6.44
N ALA A 445 -30.27 3.24 6.69
CA ALA A 445 -30.97 4.23 7.47
C ALA A 445 -32.32 4.65 6.85
N ALA A 446 -32.50 4.45 5.53
CA ALA A 446 -33.78 4.67 4.88
C ALA A 446 -34.92 3.81 5.45
N ASP A 447 -34.59 2.63 5.99
CA ASP A 447 -35.56 1.61 6.44
C ASP A 447 -35.42 1.29 7.94
N MET A 448 -34.48 1.93 8.67
CA MET A 448 -34.28 1.74 10.12
C MET A 448 -35.24 2.63 10.94
N THR A 449 -35.56 2.15 12.15
CA THR A 449 -36.25 3.01 13.13
C THR A 449 -35.28 4.05 13.73
N PRO A 450 -35.81 5.18 14.24
CA PRO A 450 -34.97 6.19 14.91
C PRO A 450 -34.14 5.62 16.06
N GLU A 451 -34.69 4.68 16.82
CA GLU A 451 -33.96 4.00 17.92
C GLU A 451 -32.80 3.16 17.39
N ALA A 452 -33.01 2.41 16.31
CA ALA A 452 -31.98 1.57 15.71
C ALA A 452 -30.82 2.41 15.13
N ILE A 453 -31.13 3.57 14.51
CA ILE A 453 -30.12 4.53 14.05
C ILE A 453 -29.31 5.04 15.24
N ARG A 454 -30.00 5.48 16.32
CA ARG A 454 -29.35 6.03 17.52
C ARG A 454 -28.45 5.01 18.19
N THR A 455 -28.92 3.78 18.39
CA THR A 455 -28.15 2.69 18.98
C THR A 455 -26.88 2.41 18.18
N MET A 456 -26.98 2.32 16.85
CA MET A 456 -25.82 2.09 15.99
C MET A 456 -24.76 3.20 16.09
N ILE A 457 -25.20 4.46 16.16
CA ILE A 457 -24.29 5.61 16.30
C ILE A 457 -23.60 5.56 17.66
N GLU A 458 -24.36 5.36 18.74
CA GLU A 458 -23.86 5.35 20.12
C GLU A 458 -22.90 4.18 20.40
N GLU A 459 -23.13 3.00 19.81
CA GLU A 459 -22.26 1.82 19.96
C GLU A 459 -20.84 2.07 19.43
N ARG A 460 -20.69 2.89 18.39
CA ARG A 460 -19.44 3.11 17.67
C ARG A 460 -18.91 4.53 17.74
N ASP A 461 -19.66 5.43 18.34
CA ASP A 461 -19.38 6.88 18.34
C ASP A 461 -19.19 7.41 16.90
N LEU A 462 -20.15 7.11 16.02
CA LEU A 462 -20.05 7.47 14.61
C LEU A 462 -20.20 8.97 14.42
N ALA A 463 -19.26 9.58 13.73
CA ALA A 463 -19.35 10.95 13.23
C ALA A 463 -19.68 11.00 11.72
N VAL A 464 -19.44 9.90 11.02
CA VAL A 464 -19.63 9.80 9.57
C VAL A 464 -20.28 8.47 9.21
N PHE A 465 -21.38 8.56 8.46
CA PHE A 465 -22.09 7.39 7.95
C PHE A 465 -22.19 7.47 6.43
N SER A 466 -21.60 6.52 5.70
CA SER A 466 -21.41 6.61 4.25
C SER A 466 -22.15 5.54 3.47
N THR A 467 -22.51 5.84 2.23
CA THR A 467 -22.78 4.78 1.25
C THR A 467 -21.47 4.11 0.86
N GLY A 468 -21.51 2.81 0.51
CA GLY A 468 -20.49 2.18 -0.33
C GLY A 468 -20.91 2.28 -1.80
N THR A 469 -20.37 1.36 -2.62
CA THR A 469 -20.81 1.19 -4.01
C THR A 469 -22.33 1.27 -4.17
N TRP A 470 -22.83 1.94 -5.21
CA TRP A 470 -24.26 2.06 -5.50
C TRP A 470 -24.84 0.72 -5.95
N ALA A 471 -25.06 -0.16 -4.97
CA ALA A 471 -25.56 -1.50 -5.20
C ALA A 471 -27.08 -1.49 -5.47
N ASN A 472 -27.47 -2.12 -6.57
CA ASN A 472 -28.86 -2.31 -6.98
C ASN A 472 -29.27 -3.78 -6.75
N THR A 473 -29.60 -4.09 -5.51
CA THR A 473 -29.89 -5.47 -5.10
C THR A 473 -31.07 -6.07 -5.87
N GLY A 474 -30.78 -7.08 -6.67
CA GLY A 474 -31.79 -7.76 -7.50
C GLY A 474 -32.19 -7.01 -8.76
N GLY A 475 -31.56 -5.86 -9.05
CA GLY A 475 -31.79 -5.08 -10.26
C GLY A 475 -30.78 -5.34 -11.37
N ASP A 476 -31.03 -4.75 -12.52
CA ASP A 476 -30.17 -4.73 -13.68
C ASP A 476 -29.99 -3.26 -14.12
N PRO A 477 -28.78 -2.69 -14.10
CA PRO A 477 -27.53 -3.31 -13.68
C PRO A 477 -27.45 -3.55 -12.15
N PRO A 478 -26.60 -4.49 -11.70
CA PRO A 478 -26.47 -4.79 -10.27
C PRO A 478 -25.70 -3.73 -9.48
N TYR A 479 -24.94 -2.88 -10.17
CA TYR A 479 -24.14 -1.78 -9.61
C TYR A 479 -24.11 -0.59 -10.55
N TYR A 480 -23.94 0.61 -9.96
CA TYR A 480 -23.64 1.84 -10.67
C TYR A 480 -22.31 2.41 -10.17
N HIS A 481 -21.46 2.83 -11.09
CA HIS A 481 -20.18 3.47 -10.80
C HIS A 481 -19.92 4.65 -11.73
N GLY A 482 -19.18 5.65 -11.21
CA GLY A 482 -18.80 6.83 -11.94
C GLY A 482 -20.02 7.62 -12.40
N ALA A 483 -19.95 8.19 -13.60
CA ALA A 483 -21.01 8.98 -14.17
C ALA A 483 -22.34 8.22 -14.40
N GLN A 484 -22.30 6.88 -14.48
CA GLN A 484 -23.50 6.05 -14.58
C GLN A 484 -24.44 6.24 -13.38
N SER A 485 -23.92 6.61 -12.22
CA SER A 485 -24.72 6.86 -11.01
C SER A 485 -25.74 7.97 -11.20
N LEU A 486 -25.56 8.88 -12.16
CA LEU A 486 -26.52 9.91 -12.54
C LEU A 486 -27.86 9.35 -13.05
N GLU A 487 -27.88 8.09 -13.49
CA GLU A 487 -29.07 7.42 -14.06
C GLU A 487 -29.82 6.55 -13.04
N ALA A 488 -29.31 6.45 -11.81
CA ALA A 488 -29.82 5.58 -10.75
C ALA A 488 -30.95 6.25 -9.94
N GLU A 489 -31.97 6.86 -10.55
CA GLU A 489 -33.01 7.67 -9.89
C GLU A 489 -33.65 6.97 -8.67
N HIS A 490 -33.89 5.65 -8.74
CA HIS A 490 -34.46 4.89 -7.63
C HIS A 490 -33.52 4.77 -6.41
N LEU A 491 -32.20 4.87 -6.61
CA LEU A 491 -31.22 4.93 -5.52
C LEU A 491 -31.11 6.36 -4.98
N HIS A 492 -31.25 7.39 -5.82
CA HIS A 492 -31.25 8.80 -5.38
C HIS A 492 -32.31 9.03 -4.30
N GLU A 493 -33.55 8.59 -4.55
CA GLU A 493 -34.66 8.72 -3.59
C GLU A 493 -34.39 7.95 -2.29
N ARG A 494 -33.80 6.75 -2.39
CA ARG A 494 -33.43 5.96 -1.21
C ARG A 494 -32.36 6.66 -0.40
N PHE A 495 -31.33 7.20 -1.05
CA PHE A 495 -30.24 7.89 -0.37
C PHE A 495 -30.73 9.21 0.26
N ARG A 496 -31.57 9.99 -0.43
CA ARG A 496 -32.24 11.17 0.14
C ARG A 496 -32.96 10.81 1.45
N ARG A 497 -33.81 9.80 1.43
CA ARG A 497 -34.53 9.33 2.61
C ARG A 497 -33.58 8.88 3.73
N ALA A 498 -32.48 8.22 3.39
CA ALA A 498 -31.50 7.81 4.37
C ALA A 498 -30.82 9.03 5.04
N CYS A 499 -30.42 10.04 4.26
CA CYS A 499 -29.86 11.30 4.77
C CYS A 499 -30.88 12.06 5.64
N GLU A 500 -32.14 12.17 5.20
CA GLU A 500 -33.20 12.80 5.99
C GLU A 500 -33.46 12.09 7.33
N ASN A 501 -33.55 10.75 7.33
CA ASN A 501 -33.73 9.96 8.55
C ASN A 501 -32.53 10.09 9.50
N LEU A 502 -31.31 10.05 8.99
CA LEU A 502 -30.09 10.24 9.78
C LEU A 502 -30.08 11.65 10.42
N ARG A 503 -30.27 12.67 9.61
CA ARG A 503 -30.30 14.08 10.07
C ARG A 503 -31.39 14.35 11.10
N ALA A 504 -32.55 13.71 10.99
CA ALA A 504 -33.64 13.83 11.96
C ALA A 504 -33.31 13.19 13.32
N VAL A 505 -32.41 12.21 13.38
CA VAL A 505 -32.05 11.46 14.59
C VAL A 505 -30.75 11.93 15.19
N ALA A 506 -29.76 12.25 14.37
CA ALA A 506 -28.39 12.58 14.73
C ALA A 506 -27.81 13.60 13.74
N PRO A 507 -28.21 14.88 13.87
CA PRO A 507 -27.77 15.95 12.95
C PRO A 507 -26.25 16.23 13.01
N GLU A 508 -25.58 15.74 14.04
CA GLU A 508 -24.12 15.82 14.21
C GLU A 508 -23.35 14.78 13.38
N VAL A 509 -24.04 13.76 12.86
CA VAL A 509 -23.41 12.69 12.05
C VAL A 509 -23.54 13.02 10.58
N ALA A 510 -22.40 13.18 9.90
CA ALA A 510 -22.38 13.51 8.48
C ALA A 510 -22.77 12.30 7.60
N SER A 511 -23.69 12.52 6.69
CA SER A 511 -24.05 11.57 5.64
C SER A 511 -23.17 11.77 4.40
N LEU A 512 -22.46 10.72 3.95
CA LEU A 512 -21.63 10.80 2.75
C LEU A 512 -22.14 9.88 1.64
N ILE A 513 -22.07 10.37 0.41
CA ILE A 513 -22.41 9.60 -0.78
C ILE A 513 -21.14 9.23 -1.54
N TYR A 514 -21.06 7.96 -1.92
CA TYR A 514 -19.99 7.37 -2.71
C TYR A 514 -19.90 7.97 -4.11
N ILE A 515 -18.70 8.38 -4.52
CA ILE A 515 -18.32 8.58 -5.91
C ILE A 515 -17.03 7.83 -6.22
N HIS A 516 -16.72 7.61 -7.48
CA HIS A 516 -15.50 6.92 -7.91
C HIS A 516 -14.79 7.70 -9.01
N THR A 517 -13.45 7.86 -8.90
CA THR A 517 -12.70 8.68 -9.86
C THR A 517 -12.65 8.08 -11.26
N PHE A 518 -12.37 6.78 -11.37
CA PHE A 518 -11.85 6.20 -12.61
C PHE A 518 -12.77 5.16 -13.28
N ILE A 519 -13.78 4.65 -12.61
CA ILE A 519 -14.59 3.54 -13.10
C ILE A 519 -15.92 4.03 -13.63
N ASN A 520 -16.31 3.59 -14.84
CA ASN A 520 -17.65 3.77 -15.40
C ASN A 520 -18.15 2.45 -16.00
N LEU A 521 -19.36 2.02 -15.62
CA LEU A 521 -19.91 0.71 -16.00
C LEU A 521 -20.90 0.73 -17.17
N HIS A 522 -21.13 1.87 -17.78
CA HIS A 522 -22.08 1.96 -18.87
C HIS A 522 -21.52 1.32 -20.14
N GLU A 523 -22.34 0.52 -20.86
CA GLU A 523 -21.90 -0.16 -22.09
C GLU A 523 -21.47 0.82 -23.18
N ASP A 524 -22.14 1.98 -23.29
CA ASP A 524 -21.84 3.06 -24.23
C ASP A 524 -20.83 4.09 -23.67
N THR A 525 -20.03 3.72 -22.66
CA THR A 525 -18.97 4.59 -22.12
C THR A 525 -18.04 5.15 -23.20
N PRO A 526 -17.60 4.37 -24.20
CA PRO A 526 -16.74 4.90 -25.26
C PRO A 526 -17.40 5.97 -26.13
N GLU A 527 -18.70 5.90 -26.32
CA GLU A 527 -19.49 6.88 -27.09
C GLU A 527 -19.78 8.15 -26.27
N ARG A 528 -20.00 7.99 -24.96
CA ARG A 528 -20.30 9.09 -24.02
C ARG A 528 -19.08 9.91 -23.64
N PHE A 529 -17.96 9.23 -23.43
CA PHE A 529 -16.72 9.81 -22.90
C PHE A 529 -15.51 9.46 -23.79
N PRO A 530 -15.59 9.76 -25.12
CA PRO A 530 -14.53 9.35 -26.06
C PRO A 530 -13.19 10.05 -25.81
N ASP A 531 -13.21 11.16 -25.06
CA ASP A 531 -12.07 12.00 -24.70
C ASP A 531 -11.51 11.71 -23.32
N SER A 532 -11.98 10.67 -22.64
CA SER A 532 -11.71 10.43 -21.22
C SER A 532 -11.30 9.00 -20.90
N LEU A 533 -11.23 8.12 -21.91
CA LEU A 533 -10.94 6.70 -21.70
C LEU A 533 -9.46 6.46 -21.43
N ILE A 534 -9.18 5.60 -20.45
CA ILE A 534 -7.86 4.99 -20.36
C ILE A 534 -7.68 4.09 -21.58
N THR A 535 -6.64 4.34 -22.36
CA THR A 535 -6.44 3.70 -23.67
C THR A 535 -5.19 2.83 -23.66
N ASN A 536 -5.33 1.60 -24.12
CA ASN A 536 -4.21 0.67 -24.30
C ASN A 536 -3.26 1.14 -25.43
N ALA A 537 -2.08 0.53 -25.49
CA ALA A 537 -1.06 0.83 -26.47
C ALA A 537 -1.48 0.58 -27.92
N ASP A 538 -2.49 -0.23 -28.16
CA ASP A 538 -3.08 -0.52 -29.48
C ASP A 538 -4.24 0.43 -29.86
N GLY A 539 -4.54 1.40 -29.00
CA GLY A 539 -5.62 2.37 -29.20
C GLY A 539 -7.00 1.89 -28.73
N THR A 540 -7.12 0.70 -28.16
CA THR A 540 -8.38 0.20 -27.61
C THR A 540 -8.63 0.74 -26.19
N PRO A 541 -9.89 0.96 -25.78
CA PRO A 541 -10.19 1.28 -24.39
C PRO A 541 -9.73 0.18 -23.42
N TYR A 542 -9.19 0.57 -22.27
CA TYR A 542 -8.87 -0.38 -21.22
C TYR A 542 -10.15 -0.82 -20.50
N ILE A 543 -10.36 -2.13 -20.45
CA ILE A 543 -11.46 -2.78 -19.73
C ILE A 543 -10.87 -3.76 -18.73
N ASN A 544 -11.26 -3.69 -17.46
CA ASN A 544 -10.80 -4.65 -16.47
C ASN A 544 -11.50 -6.01 -16.67
N PRO A 545 -10.78 -7.05 -17.11
CA PRO A 545 -11.40 -8.33 -17.47
C PRO A 545 -11.96 -9.07 -16.23
N GLY A 546 -11.29 -8.98 -15.10
CA GLY A 546 -11.70 -9.66 -13.88
C GLY A 546 -12.99 -9.10 -13.29
N TYR A 547 -13.11 -7.78 -13.24
CA TYR A 547 -14.35 -7.14 -12.79
C TYR A 547 -15.48 -7.25 -13.82
N THR A 548 -15.18 -7.11 -15.10
CA THR A 548 -16.16 -7.31 -16.18
C THR A 548 -16.82 -8.68 -16.09
N SER A 549 -16.03 -9.73 -15.92
CA SER A 549 -16.57 -11.08 -15.76
C SER A 549 -17.38 -11.27 -14.47
N ARG A 550 -16.96 -10.64 -13.37
CA ARG A 550 -17.64 -10.72 -12.07
C ARG A 550 -19.00 -10.03 -12.07
N ILE A 551 -19.09 -8.88 -12.71
CA ILE A 551 -20.28 -8.01 -12.68
C ILE A 551 -21.21 -8.29 -13.88
N GLY A 552 -20.65 -8.76 -15.00
CA GLY A 552 -21.41 -9.02 -16.23
C GLY A 552 -21.58 -7.81 -17.14
N MET A 553 -20.85 -6.75 -16.86
CA MET A 553 -20.86 -5.50 -17.61
C MET A 553 -19.42 -5.07 -17.92
N PRO A 554 -19.18 -4.33 -19.03
CA PRO A 554 -17.88 -3.77 -19.30
C PRO A 554 -17.42 -2.86 -18.16
N PHE A 555 -16.24 -3.11 -17.63
CA PHE A 555 -15.65 -2.33 -16.56
C PHE A 555 -14.61 -1.38 -17.14
N TYR A 556 -15.10 -0.25 -17.70
CA TYR A 556 -14.26 0.77 -18.29
C TYR A 556 -13.53 1.60 -17.26
N TYR A 557 -12.32 2.02 -17.60
CA TYR A 557 -11.62 3.05 -16.87
C TYR A 557 -11.60 4.36 -17.66
N CYS A 558 -12.02 5.43 -16.98
CA CYS A 558 -11.98 6.80 -17.46
C CYS A 558 -11.08 7.63 -16.53
N TYR A 559 -10.61 8.77 -16.98
CA TYR A 559 -9.99 9.76 -16.13
C TYR A 559 -10.64 11.13 -16.31
N PRO A 560 -10.92 11.89 -15.23
CA PRO A 560 -11.36 13.26 -15.35
C PRO A 560 -10.16 14.16 -15.69
N ALA A 561 -10.32 15.08 -16.64
CA ALA A 561 -9.42 16.19 -16.92
C ALA A 561 -10.26 17.46 -17.12
N LEU A 562 -9.75 18.65 -16.82
CA LEU A 562 -10.51 19.90 -16.85
C LEU A 562 -11.20 20.18 -18.19
N ASP A 563 -10.70 19.61 -19.26
CA ASP A 563 -11.15 19.80 -20.65
C ASP A 563 -11.87 18.60 -21.25
N ASN A 564 -12.31 17.61 -20.42
CA ASN A 564 -12.97 16.42 -20.93
C ASN A 564 -14.39 16.21 -20.37
N SER A 565 -15.17 15.42 -21.12
CA SER A 565 -16.58 15.18 -20.83
C SER A 565 -16.85 14.41 -19.54
N TYR A 566 -15.90 13.57 -19.10
CA TYR A 566 -16.06 12.81 -17.88
C TYR A 566 -15.92 13.70 -16.63
N PHE A 567 -15.07 14.72 -16.68
CA PHE A 567 -14.97 15.71 -15.60
C PHE A 567 -16.29 16.46 -15.38
N ASP A 568 -16.95 16.89 -16.48
CA ASP A 568 -18.25 17.55 -16.41
C ASP A 568 -19.31 16.63 -15.78
N ALA A 569 -19.31 15.35 -16.13
CA ALA A 569 -20.20 14.35 -15.56
C ALA A 569 -19.90 14.10 -14.06
N MET A 570 -18.65 14.04 -13.65
CA MET A 570 -18.26 13.89 -12.24
C MET A 570 -18.66 15.12 -11.41
N LYS A 571 -18.50 16.32 -11.96
CA LYS A 571 -18.97 17.55 -11.33
C LYS A 571 -20.49 17.54 -11.13
N ARG A 572 -21.24 17.13 -12.15
CA ARG A 572 -22.70 16.96 -12.07
C ARG A 572 -23.09 15.90 -11.04
N LEU A 573 -22.31 14.82 -10.91
CA LEU A 573 -22.56 13.80 -9.90
C LEU A 573 -22.35 14.35 -8.47
N VAL A 574 -21.35 15.21 -8.26
CA VAL A 574 -21.14 15.92 -7.00
C VAL A 574 -22.34 16.82 -6.70
N ASP A 575 -22.85 17.57 -7.70
CA ASP A 575 -24.05 18.41 -7.55
C ASP A 575 -25.27 17.57 -7.11
N LEU A 576 -25.52 16.45 -7.79
CA LEU A 576 -26.57 15.49 -7.42
C LEU A 576 -26.46 14.99 -5.97
N CYS A 577 -25.26 14.73 -5.50
CA CYS A 577 -25.04 14.23 -4.14
C CYS A 577 -25.32 15.30 -3.07
N LEU A 578 -24.92 16.56 -3.33
CA LEU A 578 -24.86 17.61 -2.31
C LEU A 578 -26.04 18.60 -2.34
N ASP A 579 -26.68 18.80 -3.49
CA ASP A 579 -27.77 19.79 -3.59
C ASP A 579 -29.00 19.34 -2.80
N ASP A 580 -29.58 20.22 -1.98
CA ASP A 580 -30.71 19.94 -1.08
C ASP A 580 -31.98 19.50 -1.83
N ASP A 581 -32.17 19.92 -3.07
CA ASP A 581 -33.30 19.52 -3.92
C ASP A 581 -33.06 18.20 -4.68
N GLU A 582 -31.88 17.63 -4.54
CA GLU A 582 -31.45 16.35 -5.08
C GLU A 582 -31.30 15.30 -3.94
N ILE A 583 -30.11 14.71 -3.67
CA ILE A 583 -29.89 13.76 -2.56
C ILE A 583 -29.75 14.51 -1.23
N GLY A 584 -29.07 15.64 -1.22
CA GLY A 584 -28.89 16.49 -0.05
C GLY A 584 -28.03 15.88 1.06
N ALA A 585 -26.95 15.22 0.69
CA ALA A 585 -25.97 14.66 1.64
C ALA A 585 -25.05 15.76 2.18
N ASP A 586 -24.42 15.49 3.33
CA ASP A 586 -23.49 16.42 3.97
C ASP A 586 -22.09 16.37 3.38
N GLY A 587 -21.84 15.40 2.49
CA GLY A 587 -20.53 15.28 1.86
C GLY A 587 -20.36 14.07 0.93
N ILE A 588 -19.09 13.86 0.54
CA ILE A 588 -18.68 12.85 -0.43
C ILE A 588 -17.74 11.85 0.24
N TYR A 589 -18.04 10.56 0.08
CA TYR A 589 -17.04 9.51 0.17
C TYR A 589 -16.48 9.26 -1.23
N TRP A 590 -15.22 9.55 -1.42
CA TRP A 590 -14.56 9.48 -2.71
C TRP A 590 -13.66 8.24 -2.80
N ASP A 591 -14.15 7.23 -3.50
CA ASP A 591 -13.43 5.98 -3.68
C ASP A 591 -12.34 6.09 -4.76
N GLU A 592 -11.23 5.38 -4.53
CA GLU A 592 -10.06 5.36 -5.42
C GLU A 592 -9.64 6.75 -5.91
N VAL A 593 -9.53 7.73 -5.00
CA VAL A 593 -9.14 9.11 -5.35
C VAL A 593 -7.84 9.12 -6.16
N GLU A 594 -6.86 8.33 -5.72
CA GLU A 594 -5.57 8.14 -6.38
C GLU A 594 -5.14 6.67 -6.45
N MET A 595 -6.09 5.75 -6.41
CA MET A 595 -5.84 4.34 -6.62
C MET A 595 -6.47 3.90 -7.94
N ILE A 596 -5.65 3.46 -8.89
CA ILE A 596 -6.10 2.97 -10.18
C ILE A 596 -5.23 1.81 -10.65
N SER A 597 -5.84 0.78 -11.23
CA SER A 597 -5.11 -0.40 -11.72
C SER A 597 -4.26 -0.12 -12.97
N PRO A 598 -4.77 0.45 -14.07
CA PRO A 598 -3.91 0.82 -15.18
C PRO A 598 -3.10 2.07 -14.83
N LYS A 599 -1.78 1.99 -15.04
CA LYS A 599 -0.84 3.09 -14.78
C LYS A 599 -0.47 3.88 -16.01
N ARG A 600 -0.98 3.51 -17.18
CA ARG A 600 -0.64 4.11 -18.46
C ARG A 600 -1.88 4.30 -19.31
N SER A 601 -2.00 5.48 -19.92
CA SER A 601 -2.94 5.77 -20.99
C SER A 601 -2.18 6.29 -22.19
N TYR A 602 -2.50 5.80 -23.38
CA TYR A 602 -1.76 6.14 -24.60
C TYR A 602 -2.51 7.08 -25.53
N ASP A 603 -3.66 7.60 -25.11
CA ASP A 603 -4.44 8.60 -25.82
C ASP A 603 -3.92 10.02 -25.60
N ARG A 604 -3.37 10.29 -24.41
CA ARG A 604 -2.89 11.60 -24.00
C ARG A 604 -1.60 11.49 -23.22
N TRP A 605 -0.66 12.38 -23.49
CA TRP A 605 0.58 12.48 -22.76
C TRP A 605 0.43 13.42 -21.56
N ASP A 606 0.98 13.05 -20.41
CA ASP A 606 0.97 13.87 -19.20
C ASP A 606 2.08 14.95 -19.17
N GLY A 607 2.99 14.94 -20.14
CA GLY A 607 4.10 15.88 -20.22
C GLY A 607 5.44 15.34 -19.73
N TYR A 608 5.43 14.22 -18.94
CA TYR A 608 6.62 13.75 -18.25
C TYR A 608 6.82 12.23 -18.27
N SER A 609 5.92 11.46 -18.85
CA SER A 609 6.01 10.00 -18.81
C SER A 609 6.26 9.38 -20.17
N ALA A 610 7.22 8.45 -20.23
CA ALA A 610 7.50 7.67 -21.44
C ALA A 610 8.05 6.27 -21.08
N GLU A 611 7.76 5.31 -21.94
CA GLU A 611 8.49 4.05 -21.97
C GLU A 611 9.86 4.30 -22.57
N LEU A 612 10.90 3.79 -21.91
CA LEU A 612 12.28 3.89 -22.39
C LEU A 612 12.74 2.49 -22.83
N ASP A 613 13.56 2.44 -23.89
CA ASP A 613 14.23 1.22 -24.30
C ASP A 613 15.53 0.97 -23.48
N ASP A 614 16.21 -0.14 -23.71
CA ASP A 614 17.45 -0.51 -23.04
C ASP A 614 18.59 0.51 -23.24
N GLU A 615 18.46 1.41 -24.22
CA GLU A 615 19.39 2.50 -24.46
C GLU A 615 18.87 3.84 -23.95
N HIS A 616 17.80 3.83 -23.11
CA HIS A 616 17.13 4.98 -22.55
C HIS A 616 16.55 5.96 -23.56
N ARG A 617 16.24 5.50 -24.80
CA ARG A 617 15.50 6.30 -25.77
C ARG A 617 14.02 6.18 -25.53
N ILE A 618 13.28 7.19 -25.88
CA ILE A 618 11.83 7.17 -25.81
C ILE A 618 11.31 6.14 -26.85
N ALA A 619 10.78 5.04 -26.36
CA ALA A 619 10.06 4.05 -27.16
C ALA A 619 8.64 4.53 -27.43
N ARG A 620 7.96 5.06 -26.41
CA ARG A 620 6.59 5.56 -26.49
C ARG A 620 6.27 6.49 -25.33
N LYS A 621 5.58 7.59 -25.61
CA LYS A 621 5.00 8.46 -24.57
C LYS A 621 3.66 7.91 -24.09
N PHE A 622 3.34 8.14 -22.83
CA PHE A 622 2.06 7.82 -22.23
C PHE A 622 1.67 8.88 -21.18
N GLY A 623 0.43 8.90 -20.75
CA GLY A 623 0.00 9.65 -19.58
C GLY A 623 -0.25 8.73 -18.41
N ASP A 624 0.31 9.06 -17.23
CA ASP A 624 -0.10 8.42 -15.99
C ASP A 624 -1.47 8.98 -15.57
N PRO A 625 -2.47 8.14 -15.30
CA PRO A 625 -3.82 8.59 -14.96
C PRO A 625 -3.88 9.49 -13.72
N HIS A 626 -2.93 9.35 -12.78
CA HIS A 626 -2.86 10.23 -11.60
C HIS A 626 -2.49 11.66 -12.01
N LEU A 627 -1.52 11.82 -12.92
CA LEU A 627 -1.08 13.12 -13.43
C LEU A 627 -2.12 13.72 -14.39
N LEU A 628 -2.69 12.91 -15.30
CA LEU A 628 -3.74 13.35 -16.21
C LEU A 628 -4.98 13.89 -15.50
N SER A 629 -5.30 13.33 -14.32
CA SER A 629 -6.50 13.71 -13.55
C SER A 629 -6.22 14.70 -12.41
N LEU A 630 -4.98 15.13 -12.21
CA LEU A 630 -4.59 15.88 -11.03
C LEU A 630 -5.36 17.20 -10.88
N ASP A 631 -5.32 18.06 -11.89
CA ASP A 631 -6.01 19.36 -11.86
C ASP A 631 -7.53 19.22 -11.71
N ALA A 632 -8.10 18.18 -12.35
CA ALA A 632 -9.53 17.89 -12.24
C ALA A 632 -9.92 17.42 -10.85
N LYS A 633 -9.09 16.63 -10.18
CA LYS A 633 -9.31 16.21 -8.79
C LYS A 633 -9.25 17.40 -7.83
N VAL A 634 -8.27 18.29 -8.00
CA VAL A 634 -8.19 19.55 -7.24
C VAL A 634 -9.47 20.35 -7.42
N ALA A 635 -9.90 20.57 -8.66
CA ALA A 635 -11.13 21.31 -8.96
C ALA A 635 -12.38 20.66 -8.37
N LEU A 636 -12.46 19.33 -8.32
CA LEU A 636 -13.57 18.61 -7.67
C LEU A 636 -13.56 18.79 -6.16
N VAL A 637 -12.40 18.73 -5.49
CA VAL A 637 -12.28 19.01 -4.06
C VAL A 637 -12.74 20.44 -3.74
N GLU A 638 -12.28 21.42 -4.52
CA GLU A 638 -12.70 22.81 -4.37
C GLU A 638 -14.20 22.99 -4.61
N HIS A 639 -14.74 22.28 -5.60
CA HIS A 639 -16.18 22.32 -5.89
C HIS A 639 -17.01 21.77 -4.73
N ILE A 640 -16.63 20.60 -4.18
CA ILE A 640 -17.30 20.01 -3.01
C ILE A 640 -17.24 20.97 -1.82
N ARG A 641 -16.07 21.54 -1.52
CA ARG A 641 -15.90 22.52 -0.43
C ARG A 641 -16.70 23.80 -0.64
N SER A 642 -16.80 24.28 -1.88
CA SER A 642 -17.59 25.48 -2.20
C SER A 642 -19.08 25.31 -1.90
N LYS A 643 -19.56 24.06 -1.90
CA LYS A 643 -20.93 23.69 -1.50
C LYS A 643 -21.07 23.42 0.01
N GLY A 644 -19.99 23.55 0.79
CA GLY A 644 -19.98 23.21 2.20
C GLY A 644 -19.90 21.71 2.48
N GLY A 645 -19.65 20.89 1.47
CA GLY A 645 -19.55 19.44 1.60
C GLY A 645 -18.26 19.00 2.28
N THR A 646 -18.36 18.00 3.15
CA THR A 646 -17.19 17.31 3.74
C THR A 646 -16.69 16.20 2.82
N LEU A 647 -15.46 15.73 3.07
CA LEU A 647 -14.76 14.73 2.25
C LEU A 647 -14.10 13.68 3.10
N ILE A 648 -14.25 12.41 2.67
CA ILE A 648 -13.37 11.31 3.07
C ILE A 648 -12.97 10.57 1.80
N GLY A 649 -11.67 10.23 1.66
CA GLY A 649 -11.16 9.52 0.48
C GLY A 649 -10.62 8.12 0.79
N ASN A 650 -10.79 7.21 -0.15
CA ASN A 650 -10.06 5.94 -0.17
C ASN A 650 -8.75 6.12 -0.96
N SER A 651 -7.67 5.59 -0.45
CA SER A 651 -6.26 5.79 -0.77
C SER A 651 -5.66 7.10 -0.26
N CYS A 652 -4.53 7.00 0.42
CA CYS A 652 -3.72 8.17 0.77
C CYS A 652 -3.12 8.82 -0.49
N PRO A 653 -2.71 10.09 -0.41
CA PRO A 653 -2.22 10.83 -1.58
C PRO A 653 -0.95 10.21 -2.17
N ARG A 654 -0.95 10.08 -3.49
CA ARG A 654 0.24 9.72 -4.27
C ARG A 654 0.97 10.94 -4.81
N THR A 655 0.23 12.04 -5.01
CA THR A 655 0.79 13.32 -5.44
C THR A 655 0.92 14.27 -4.26
N ARG A 656 1.91 15.15 -4.28
CA ARG A 656 2.10 16.22 -3.30
C ARG A 656 0.92 17.19 -3.34
N THR A 657 0.51 17.58 -4.55
CA THR A 657 -0.62 18.48 -4.76
C THR A 657 -1.90 17.99 -4.08
N MET A 658 -2.23 16.69 -4.20
CA MET A 658 -3.41 16.15 -3.51
C MET A 658 -3.20 15.96 -2.00
N GLN A 659 -1.96 15.80 -1.55
CA GLN A 659 -1.62 15.76 -0.14
C GLN A 659 -1.90 17.10 0.53
N ASP A 660 -1.55 18.20 -0.11
CA ASP A 660 -1.77 19.55 0.40
C ASP A 660 -3.25 19.98 0.44
N MET A 661 -4.16 19.14 -0.11
CA MET A 661 -5.61 19.39 -0.01
C MET A 661 -6.21 19.11 1.38
N HIS A 662 -5.54 18.42 2.27
CA HIS A 662 -5.90 18.15 3.66
C HIS A 662 -7.38 17.76 3.89
N PHE A 663 -7.72 16.52 3.64
CA PHE A 663 -8.97 15.88 4.05
C PHE A 663 -8.73 14.42 4.43
N PRO A 664 -9.48 13.84 5.38
CA PRO A 664 -9.24 12.48 5.85
C PRO A 664 -9.25 11.46 4.72
N ARG A 665 -8.25 10.60 4.67
CA ARG A 665 -8.18 9.47 3.76
C ARG A 665 -7.74 8.23 4.53
N PHE A 666 -8.18 7.08 4.09
CA PHE A 666 -7.77 5.81 4.67
C PHE A 666 -7.14 4.90 3.62
N VAL A 667 -6.45 3.88 4.08
CA VAL A 667 -5.94 2.80 3.23
C VAL A 667 -6.72 1.51 3.49
N GLU A 668 -7.03 0.77 2.44
CA GLU A 668 -7.53 -0.59 2.55
C GLU A 668 -6.40 -1.54 2.94
N THR A 669 -6.65 -2.42 3.91
CA THR A 669 -5.62 -3.22 4.56
C THR A 669 -5.69 -4.70 4.17
N ALA A 670 -5.58 -4.98 2.89
CA ALA A 670 -5.57 -6.35 2.36
C ALA A 670 -4.31 -7.16 2.70
N ARG A 671 -3.26 -6.52 3.22
CA ARG A 671 -2.01 -7.14 3.70
C ARG A 671 -1.61 -6.53 5.03
N GLU A 672 -0.86 -7.27 5.83
CA GLU A 672 -0.44 -6.85 7.16
C GLU A 672 0.25 -5.47 7.17
N TRP A 673 1.19 -5.24 6.26
CA TRP A 673 1.96 -3.99 6.20
C TRP A 673 1.26 -2.82 5.51
N TYR A 674 0.09 -3.03 4.90
CA TYR A 674 -0.63 -1.96 4.18
C TYR A 674 -0.97 -0.72 5.02
N PRO A 675 -1.16 -0.81 6.35
CA PRO A 675 -1.28 0.38 7.18
C PRO A 675 -0.12 1.38 7.00
N ALA A 676 1.10 0.91 6.73
CA ALA A 676 2.27 1.77 6.49
C ALA A 676 2.10 2.74 5.29
N ARG A 677 1.19 2.43 4.36
CA ARG A 677 0.83 3.32 3.25
C ARG A 677 0.16 4.61 3.71
N ALA A 678 -0.41 4.62 4.92
CA ALA A 678 -1.05 5.79 5.52
C ALA A 678 -0.09 6.68 6.32
N HIS A 679 1.14 6.25 6.57
CA HIS A 679 2.05 6.93 7.49
C HIS A 679 2.41 8.35 7.08
N LEU A 680 2.42 8.68 5.80
CA LEU A 680 2.71 10.05 5.34
C LEU A 680 1.45 10.91 5.12
N TYR A 681 0.31 10.49 5.70
CA TYR A 681 -0.92 11.26 5.62
C TYR A 681 -1.81 11.02 6.85
N SER A 682 -3.16 11.04 6.71
CA SER A 682 -4.04 10.65 7.81
C SER A 682 -3.82 9.17 8.13
N PRO A 683 -3.37 8.82 9.35
CA PRO A 683 -2.96 7.47 9.69
C PRO A 683 -4.17 6.58 9.99
N ILE A 684 -5.02 6.39 8.98
CA ILE A 684 -6.28 5.65 9.10
C ILE A 684 -6.19 4.36 8.29
N SER A 685 -6.45 3.26 8.95
CA SER A 685 -6.64 1.95 8.34
C SER A 685 -8.11 1.58 8.28
N LEU A 686 -8.63 1.29 7.09
CA LEU A 686 -9.95 0.69 6.95
C LEU A 686 -9.87 -0.77 7.36
N GLY A 687 -10.75 -1.22 8.26
CA GLY A 687 -10.83 -2.61 8.69
C GLY A 687 -11.03 -3.56 7.52
N ASP A 688 -10.36 -4.72 7.56
CA ASP A 688 -10.42 -5.66 6.46
C ASP A 688 -11.73 -6.45 6.47
N HIS A 689 -12.60 -6.10 5.55
CA HIS A 689 -13.89 -6.74 5.36
C HIS A 689 -13.81 -8.20 4.86
N LYS A 690 -12.62 -8.68 4.51
CA LYS A 690 -12.41 -10.05 4.04
C LYS A 690 -11.93 -10.98 5.13
N THR A 691 -11.27 -10.45 6.14
CA THR A 691 -10.65 -11.22 7.23
C THR A 691 -11.46 -11.12 8.53
N VAL A 692 -12.15 -10.01 8.76
CA VAL A 692 -13.01 -9.81 9.94
C VAL A 692 -14.35 -10.52 9.73
N SER A 693 -14.57 -11.62 10.43
CA SER A 693 -15.79 -12.44 10.34
C SER A 693 -16.70 -12.32 11.56
N ASP A 694 -16.14 -11.99 12.71
CA ASP A 694 -16.78 -11.96 14.02
C ASP A 694 -16.13 -10.90 14.91
N PHE A 695 -16.57 -10.83 16.17
CA PHE A 695 -16.10 -9.82 17.12
C PHE A 695 -14.65 -10.04 17.55
N ASP A 696 -14.23 -11.30 17.72
CA ASP A 696 -12.85 -11.60 18.14
C ASP A 696 -11.85 -11.20 17.06
N THR A 697 -12.13 -11.57 15.81
CA THR A 697 -11.31 -11.15 14.66
C THR A 697 -11.32 -9.64 14.42
N LEU A 698 -12.38 -8.93 14.83
CA LEU A 698 -12.40 -7.47 14.83
C LEU A 698 -11.41 -6.89 15.84
N LEU A 699 -11.37 -7.43 17.07
CA LEU A 699 -10.44 -6.95 18.11
C LEU A 699 -8.99 -7.17 17.68
N ASP A 700 -8.69 -8.33 17.10
CA ASP A 700 -7.37 -8.63 16.55
C ASP A 700 -6.98 -7.67 15.42
N ASP A 701 -7.94 -7.32 14.55
CA ASP A 701 -7.69 -6.37 13.46
C ASP A 701 -7.46 -4.94 13.99
N ILE A 702 -8.23 -4.48 14.99
CA ILE A 702 -8.00 -3.17 15.64
C ILE A 702 -6.61 -3.12 16.26
N ARG A 703 -6.22 -4.15 16.99
CA ARG A 703 -4.89 -4.27 17.61
C ARG A 703 -3.78 -4.25 16.57
N LEU A 704 -3.93 -5.00 15.49
CA LEU A 704 -2.98 -5.03 14.39
C LEU A 704 -2.78 -3.63 13.79
N LYS A 705 -3.84 -2.83 13.60
CA LYS A 705 -3.71 -1.47 13.05
C LYS A 705 -2.96 -0.54 14.00
N LEU A 706 -3.23 -0.65 15.31
CA LEU A 706 -2.44 0.08 16.32
C LEU A 706 -0.97 -0.36 16.31
N MET A 707 -0.68 -1.65 16.14
CA MET A 707 0.71 -2.14 16.00
C MET A 707 1.44 -1.53 14.79
N TRP A 708 0.72 -1.07 13.78
CA TRP A 708 1.25 -0.32 12.64
C TRP A 708 1.13 1.20 12.78
N GLY A 709 0.82 1.72 13.98
CA GLY A 709 0.75 3.16 14.22
C GLY A 709 -0.41 3.85 13.51
N THR A 710 -1.55 3.16 13.32
CA THR A 710 -2.74 3.72 12.68
C THR A 710 -3.99 3.54 13.51
N VAL A 711 -4.97 4.43 13.34
CA VAL A 711 -6.32 4.36 13.91
C VAL A 711 -7.27 3.63 12.95
N TYR A 712 -8.44 3.22 13.44
CA TYR A 712 -9.34 2.29 12.78
C TYR A 712 -10.61 2.93 12.25
N TYR A 713 -10.95 2.68 10.98
CA TYR A 713 -12.27 2.91 10.41
C TYR A 713 -12.98 1.60 10.13
N TYR A 714 -14.30 1.57 10.28
CA TYR A 714 -15.10 0.39 10.01
C TYR A 714 -15.41 0.22 8.52
N TYR A 715 -15.12 -0.97 7.98
CA TYR A 715 -15.65 -1.39 6.69
C TYR A 715 -16.93 -2.21 6.88
N SER A 716 -16.83 -3.33 7.56
CA SER A 716 -17.95 -4.23 7.77
C SER A 716 -18.54 -4.06 9.19
N ARG A 717 -19.55 -4.83 9.49
CA ARG A 717 -20.33 -4.71 10.71
C ARG A 717 -20.40 -6.04 11.46
N PRO A 718 -19.36 -6.54 12.08
CA PRO A 718 -19.59 -7.56 13.09
C PRO A 718 -20.47 -6.94 14.19
N ALA A 719 -21.39 -7.74 14.70
CA ALA A 719 -22.18 -7.30 15.85
C ALA A 719 -21.25 -7.04 17.04
N HIS A 720 -21.45 -5.92 17.70
CA HIS A 720 -20.72 -5.56 18.90
C HIS A 720 -21.57 -5.92 20.12
N PRO A 721 -21.09 -6.73 21.05
CA PRO A 721 -21.79 -6.97 22.30
C PRO A 721 -21.74 -5.75 23.25
N TYR A 722 -20.73 -4.88 23.08
CA TYR A 722 -20.49 -3.66 23.83
C TYR A 722 -19.56 -2.72 23.04
N PRO A 723 -19.47 -1.43 23.41
CA PRO A 723 -18.52 -0.49 22.80
C PRO A 723 -17.07 -0.91 23.07
N THR A 724 -16.21 -0.77 22.04
CA THR A 724 -14.78 -1.07 22.11
C THR A 724 -13.94 0.20 22.20
N ILE A 725 -12.61 0.06 22.18
CA ILE A 725 -11.64 1.17 22.15
C ILE A 725 -11.91 2.17 21.01
N THR A 726 -12.51 1.74 19.90
CA THR A 726 -12.80 2.60 18.74
C THR A 726 -13.72 3.77 19.10
N ARG A 727 -14.54 3.64 20.16
CA ARG A 727 -15.36 4.73 20.70
C ARG A 727 -14.53 5.93 21.17
N HIS A 728 -13.29 5.70 21.53
CA HIS A 728 -12.38 6.72 22.05
C HIS A 728 -11.25 7.08 21.08
N MET A 729 -11.35 6.68 19.79
CA MET A 729 -10.28 6.94 18.82
C MET A 729 -10.31 8.38 18.28
N PHE A 730 -11.47 9.04 18.33
CA PHE A 730 -11.65 10.34 17.66
C PHE A 730 -12.32 11.38 18.60
N PRO A 731 -12.19 12.71 18.31
CA PRO A 731 -11.33 13.27 17.26
C PRO A 731 -9.86 12.94 17.50
N PHE A 732 -9.05 12.92 16.45
CA PHE A 732 -7.63 12.58 16.54
C PHE A 732 -6.80 13.52 15.67
N THR A 733 -5.99 14.38 16.30
CA THR A 733 -5.00 15.21 15.62
C THR A 733 -3.64 14.55 15.84
N PRO A 734 -3.07 13.87 14.83
CA PRO A 734 -1.81 13.15 15.01
C PRO A 734 -0.68 14.07 15.46
N VAL A 735 0.11 13.62 16.42
CA VAL A 735 1.38 14.23 16.85
C VAL A 735 2.53 13.31 16.54
N GLU A 736 2.43 12.04 16.96
CA GLU A 736 3.44 11.03 16.69
C GLU A 736 2.77 9.68 16.44
N LEU A 737 3.32 8.93 15.50
CA LEU A 737 3.00 7.53 15.23
C LEU A 737 4.13 6.65 15.75
N HIS A 738 3.78 5.53 16.35
CA HIS A 738 4.74 4.56 16.84
C HIS A 738 4.22 3.13 16.66
N ARG A 739 5.11 2.17 16.74
CA ARG A 739 4.71 0.77 16.79
C ARG A 739 3.92 0.50 18.06
N GLY A 740 2.68 0.07 17.92
CA GLY A 740 1.80 -0.31 19.04
C GLY A 740 1.09 0.85 19.74
N TRP A 741 1.40 2.10 19.42
CA TRP A 741 0.71 3.25 20.01
C TRP A 741 0.75 4.47 19.09
N VAL A 742 -0.20 5.36 19.28
CA VAL A 742 -0.27 6.64 18.56
C VAL A 742 -0.58 7.77 19.53
N LEU A 743 0.09 8.90 19.36
CA LEU A 743 -0.12 10.12 20.12
C LEU A 743 -0.83 11.15 19.26
N GLY A 744 -1.96 11.65 19.74
CA GLY A 744 -2.66 12.83 19.25
C GLY A 744 -2.65 13.96 20.27
N GLU A 745 -3.09 15.15 19.84
CA GLU A 745 -3.26 16.29 20.72
C GLU A 745 -4.28 16.02 21.83
N GLU A 746 -5.37 15.29 21.50
CA GLU A 746 -6.48 15.03 22.41
C GLU A 746 -6.28 13.77 23.26
N ARG A 747 -5.60 12.78 22.70
CA ARG A 747 -5.50 11.44 23.27
C ARG A 747 -4.30 10.64 22.79
N LEU A 748 -3.98 9.62 23.56
CA LEU A 748 -3.04 8.58 23.21
C LEU A 748 -3.76 7.23 23.21
N LEU A 749 -3.52 6.42 22.17
CA LEU A 749 -4.06 5.06 22.02
C LEU A 749 -2.89 4.08 22.04
N THR A 750 -3.02 2.98 22.80
CA THR A 750 -1.97 1.97 22.89
C THR A 750 -2.52 0.55 22.97
N ALA A 751 -1.81 -0.37 22.32
CA ALA A 751 -1.99 -1.82 22.41
C ALA A 751 -0.76 -2.51 23.03
N VAL A 752 0.15 -1.72 23.64
CA VAL A 752 1.39 -2.21 24.24
C VAL A 752 1.61 -1.60 25.63
N PRO A 753 2.24 -2.32 26.58
CA PRO A 753 2.58 -1.75 27.87
C PRO A 753 3.63 -0.65 27.74
N GLY A 754 3.57 0.33 28.63
CA GLY A 754 4.50 1.46 28.65
C GLY A 754 4.16 2.50 29.72
N THR A 755 5.04 3.49 29.88
CA THR A 755 4.79 4.72 30.63
C THR A 755 4.67 5.87 29.62
N PHE A 756 3.49 6.45 29.51
CA PHE A 756 3.11 7.44 28.50
C PHE A 756 2.83 8.80 29.09
N SER A 757 2.82 9.85 28.26
CA SER A 757 2.44 11.21 28.59
C SER A 757 1.81 11.91 27.39
N LEU A 758 0.87 12.83 27.63
CA LEU A 758 0.35 13.74 26.60
C LEU A 758 1.17 15.05 26.48
N GLY A 759 2.35 15.11 27.15
CA GLY A 759 3.30 16.21 26.99
C GLY A 759 3.28 17.26 28.11
N ASP A 760 2.22 17.33 28.92
CA ASP A 760 2.00 18.27 30.01
C ASP A 760 1.55 17.57 31.30
N ASP A 761 1.16 18.35 32.36
CA ASP A 761 0.68 17.84 33.63
C ASP A 761 -0.86 17.91 33.78
N ASP A 762 -1.60 18.19 32.71
CA ASP A 762 -3.05 18.24 32.71
C ASP A 762 -3.67 16.89 33.16
N PRO A 763 -4.82 16.95 33.89
CA PRO A 763 -5.52 15.75 34.31
C PRO A 763 -5.98 14.89 33.12
N VAL A 764 -5.84 13.58 33.23
CA VAL A 764 -6.25 12.63 32.22
C VAL A 764 -7.29 11.65 32.73
N THR A 765 -7.98 10.99 31.80
CA THR A 765 -8.80 9.80 32.03
C THR A 765 -8.16 8.63 31.32
N VAL A 766 -8.08 7.47 31.95
CA VAL A 766 -7.63 6.23 31.37
C VAL A 766 -8.83 5.32 31.13
N CYS A 767 -9.06 4.94 29.87
CA CYS A 767 -10.02 3.92 29.49
C CYS A 767 -9.24 2.65 29.15
N TRP A 768 -9.38 1.62 29.97
CA TRP A 768 -8.68 0.34 29.82
C TRP A 768 -9.63 -0.71 29.24
N TYR A 769 -9.23 -1.40 28.20
CA TYR A 769 -9.98 -2.46 27.55
C TYR A 769 -9.27 -3.79 27.75
N ASP A 770 -9.99 -4.79 28.27
CA ASP A 770 -9.46 -6.15 28.44
C ASP A 770 -9.27 -6.88 27.10
N ALA A 771 -8.74 -8.08 27.14
CA ALA A 771 -8.49 -8.87 25.94
C ALA A 771 -9.77 -9.22 25.15
N ASP A 772 -10.93 -9.25 25.83
CA ASP A 772 -12.23 -9.46 25.18
C ASP A 772 -12.79 -8.12 24.58
N GLY A 773 -12.08 -7.01 24.73
CA GLY A 773 -12.46 -5.69 24.24
C GLY A 773 -13.49 -4.95 25.10
N ALA A 774 -13.80 -5.44 26.28
CA ALA A 774 -14.69 -4.77 27.22
C ALA A 774 -13.95 -3.74 28.08
N LEU A 775 -14.66 -2.63 28.41
CA LEU A 775 -14.12 -1.62 29.32
C LEU A 775 -13.93 -2.22 30.72
N ALA A 776 -12.71 -2.22 31.22
CA ALA A 776 -12.33 -2.76 32.53
C ALA A 776 -12.16 -1.66 33.57
N ASP A 777 -12.38 -2.01 34.87
CA ASP A 777 -12.16 -1.12 36.01
C ASP A 777 -10.67 -1.05 36.40
N HIS A 778 -9.78 -0.94 35.40
CA HIS A 778 -8.35 -0.76 35.64
C HIS A 778 -8.00 0.73 35.50
N VAL A 779 -7.07 1.18 36.33
CA VAL A 779 -6.52 2.54 36.27
C VAL A 779 -5.01 2.45 36.15
N GLY A 780 -4.43 3.28 35.29
CA GLY A 780 -2.98 3.41 35.21
C GLY A 780 -2.39 4.05 36.48
N GLU A 781 -1.15 3.74 36.76
CA GLU A 781 -0.42 4.43 37.83
C GLU A 781 0.03 5.81 37.33
N GLU A 782 -0.48 6.87 37.97
CA GLU A 782 -0.15 8.25 37.58
C GLU A 782 0.94 8.85 38.48
N ARG A 783 1.87 9.59 37.87
CA ARG A 783 2.80 10.46 38.59
C ARG A 783 3.09 11.72 37.77
N VAL A 784 3.43 12.81 38.44
CA VAL A 784 3.89 14.03 37.75
C VAL A 784 5.40 14.16 37.93
N GLU A 785 6.15 14.25 36.85
CA GLU A 785 7.59 14.34 36.85
C GLU A 785 8.06 15.30 35.73
N GLY A 786 8.92 16.26 36.10
CA GLY A 786 9.44 17.23 35.12
C GLY A 786 8.38 18.10 34.44
N GLY A 787 7.22 18.34 35.11
CA GLY A 787 6.10 19.11 34.56
C GLY A 787 5.27 18.32 33.52
N LYS A 788 5.39 17.00 33.51
CA LYS A 788 4.58 16.10 32.70
C LYS A 788 3.87 15.08 33.55
N ARG A 789 2.64 14.77 33.23
CA ARG A 789 1.90 13.63 33.78
C ARG A 789 2.32 12.37 33.04
N LEU A 790 2.85 11.42 33.77
CA LEU A 790 3.23 10.11 33.30
C LEU A 790 2.19 9.09 33.77
N VAL A 791 1.69 8.28 32.85
CA VAL A 791 0.73 7.21 33.09
C VAL A 791 1.38 5.87 32.75
N ARG A 792 1.58 5.04 33.76
CA ARG A 792 2.11 3.69 33.60
C ARG A 792 0.97 2.72 33.32
N LEU A 793 1.04 2.03 32.20
CA LEU A 793 0.07 1.03 31.78
C LEU A 793 0.80 -0.34 31.66
N ASP A 794 0.39 -1.29 32.48
CA ASP A 794 0.93 -2.66 32.48
C ASP A 794 -0.07 -3.58 31.73
N LEU A 795 -0.21 -3.32 30.42
CA LEU A 795 -1.14 -4.04 29.56
C LEU A 795 -0.68 -5.48 29.39
N ALA A 796 -1.58 -6.43 29.61
CA ALA A 796 -1.39 -7.82 29.24
C ALA A 796 -1.61 -8.01 27.71
N GLU A 797 -1.22 -9.17 27.22
CA GLU A 797 -1.47 -9.54 25.82
C GLU A 797 -2.97 -9.45 25.50
N GLY A 798 -3.29 -8.75 24.45
CA GLY A 798 -4.67 -8.54 24.01
C GLY A 798 -5.33 -7.28 24.58
N GLU A 799 -4.84 -6.70 25.64
CA GLU A 799 -5.40 -5.48 26.23
C GLU A 799 -4.99 -4.23 25.46
N MET A 800 -5.84 -3.22 25.53
CA MET A 800 -5.63 -1.91 24.90
C MET A 800 -6.05 -0.80 25.86
N ALA A 801 -5.51 0.40 25.69
CA ALA A 801 -5.91 1.53 26.49
C ALA A 801 -5.93 2.86 25.72
N VAL A 802 -6.72 3.79 26.23
CA VAL A 802 -6.74 5.20 25.80
C VAL A 802 -6.44 6.08 27.00
N ILE A 803 -5.57 7.06 26.80
CA ILE A 803 -5.33 8.15 27.73
C ILE A 803 -5.92 9.41 27.10
N GLU A 804 -6.93 10.01 27.71
CA GLU A 804 -7.61 11.20 27.19
C GLU A 804 -7.43 12.40 28.13
N ARG A 805 -7.32 13.61 27.56
CA ARG A 805 -7.40 14.85 28.33
C ARG A 805 -8.79 14.99 28.94
N ARG A 806 -8.86 15.46 30.20
CA ARG A 806 -10.13 15.72 30.88
C ARG A 806 -10.74 17.04 30.47
#